data_73e84eabde42d21e0a520bb5258e6ed8
#
_entry.id   73e84eabde42d21e0a520bb5258e6ed8
#
_cell.length_a   1.000
_cell.length_b   1.000
_cell.length_c   1.000
_cell.angle_alpha   90.00
_cell.angle_beta   90.00
_cell.angle_gamma   90.00
#
_symmetry.space_group_name_H-M   'P 1'
#
loop_
_entity.id
_entity.type
_entity.pdbx_description
1 polymer ?
#
loop_
_entity_poly.entity_id
_entity_poly.type
_entity_poly.pdbx_seq_one_letter_code
_entity_poly.pdbx_strand_id
1 'polypeptide(L)'
;MNDILFGNNNSKVITKLSKRYFKKNKVRNLAALLAIILTAFLFTSITSLAFNMASSIQLSLQMQKGSKADGTLGYMTEKQYEQLVNSDFVDQAGHRRIIGYASNTSSHSIEINYEDSVQQELTFCVPTHGAAPEKANEIATTDLALKALGVEPEIGAEVPLEFELRGKTYHYDMVLSGWWEASNDSVSVATVSEQFIKENPDVVQNTYAVDHVMSGVTFSDVVLKNKANVQQQLNEFVYSIGGNPEDMSADNFILASENQMSQGLTSSESIVPAVVFILMFVVCGYLLIYNIFDISVMQDVRQYGLLRTIGTSTRQIKSIVNRQAVWLTLIGLPIGLIAGFFAGWVLLPIVTEIINLEYSMVGTSVSTSPLIFVIAALFTILTVLISTRKPAKKAAKISPLEAIRYTEQNAYKKSSAKRTNRVKLSRMAFSNLGRNRRRSAFIIISLLLCIVLFNSIIIVTQSLDEEKWVNRVTRTDFNVYNSAAFNVMEGVQHHEDTLSQQAVDLIAGQPGVEDERYLYRNTKDDRNVLVDYGFEDLSGIELFHEEEGVVNQSYQGYSLYTSSDTERRYFGNVMGASENFWADMRIFEGEKDAETLTQKMATGEYVIIGCPIDKLTEEPNNTPLTDQLQVGESISFYKDGELVKTSTILAKAILVGTETETPTGTTAQAHIAGDAPFVYLPDTVFKEIYDAPTLLTYGFNVEEALQPQMEEFLSSYVSENTSVAYTSTKLLKEQLDSVRSMILVIGGLIGCIMAFAGLINFTNMIITNIITRRHEFATMQSIGMTDKQLRRLMVYEGIYYAAGADIIGGAAAAVLAVTVLKSALNGPSMWFFTLNITLVPVLVIGVLYLLLAAVIPLIVLHFFNKGTVVERLRTSE
;
A
#
# COMPACT_ATOMS: atom_id res chain seq x y z
N MET A 1 57.59 -7.48 16.83
CA MET A 1 58.12 -6.31 17.52
C MET A 1 58.99 -5.46 16.57
N ASN A 2 58.54 -5.13 15.35
CA ASN A 2 59.27 -4.29 14.40
C ASN A 2 58.38 -3.38 13.58
N ASP A 3 57.19 -3.01 14.10
CA ASP A 3 56.29 -2.09 13.40
C ASP A 3 56.34 -0.63 13.93
N ILE A 4 57.31 -0.33 14.81
CA ILE A 4 57.34 0.91 15.59
C ILE A 4 58.33 1.94 14.98
N LEU A 5 59.28 1.54 14.20
CA LEU A 5 60.40 2.44 13.87
C LEU A 5 60.33 3.16 12.52
N PHE A 6 59.57 2.76 11.52
CA PHE A 6 59.38 3.51 10.27
C PHE A 6 58.01 3.29 9.69
N GLY A 7 57.13 4.22 9.88
CA GLY A 7 55.87 4.35 9.18
C GLY A 7 56.13 4.68 7.71
N ASN A 8 56.71 3.76 6.94
CA ASN A 8 56.95 3.94 5.50
C ASN A 8 55.62 3.77 4.73
N ASN A 9 54.80 4.78 4.87
CA ASN A 9 53.51 4.88 4.19
C ASN A 9 53.75 5.38 2.75
N ASN A 10 54.43 4.57 1.93
CA ASN A 10 54.74 4.87 0.51
C ASN A 10 53.45 4.69 -0.35
N SER A 11 52.45 5.52 -0.04
CA SER A 11 51.12 5.48 -0.67
C SER A 11 51.19 5.56 -2.19
N LYS A 12 52.16 6.33 -2.75
CA LYS A 12 52.38 6.43 -4.20
C LYS A 12 52.82 5.12 -4.84
N VAL A 13 53.72 4.37 -4.16
CA VAL A 13 54.19 3.03 -4.63
C VAL A 13 53.07 2.01 -4.56
N ILE A 14 52.27 1.99 -3.50
CA ILE A 14 51.13 1.11 -3.36
C ILE A 14 50.09 1.38 -4.44
N THR A 15 49.81 2.67 -4.76
CA THR A 15 48.90 3.06 -5.84
C THR A 15 49.43 2.59 -7.20
N LYS A 16 50.70 2.81 -7.48
CA LYS A 16 51.34 2.38 -8.76
C LYS A 16 51.34 0.86 -8.92
N LEU A 17 51.56 0.13 -7.83
CA LEU A 17 51.50 -1.31 -7.79
C LEU A 17 50.07 -1.81 -8.00
N SER A 18 49.10 -1.28 -7.27
CA SER A 18 47.67 -1.61 -7.42
C SER A 18 47.21 -1.37 -8.87
N LYS A 19 47.61 -0.26 -9.52
CA LYS A 19 47.27 0.05 -10.91
C LYS A 19 47.86 -0.95 -11.92
N ARG A 20 49.11 -1.42 -11.68
CA ARG A 20 49.72 -2.47 -12.50
C ARG A 20 49.01 -3.81 -12.38
N TYR A 21 48.65 -4.22 -11.14
CA TYR A 21 47.88 -5.44 -10.88
C TYR A 21 46.47 -5.35 -11.51
N PHE A 22 45.84 -4.20 -11.40
CA PHE A 22 44.53 -3.95 -12.02
C PHE A 22 44.59 -4.17 -13.54
N LYS A 23 45.59 -3.59 -14.21
CA LYS A 23 45.74 -3.73 -15.66
C LYS A 23 46.08 -5.17 -16.14
N LYS A 24 46.83 -5.94 -15.33
CA LYS A 24 47.25 -7.29 -15.68
C LYS A 24 46.08 -8.30 -15.61
N ASN A 25 45.13 -8.15 -14.68
CA ASN A 25 44.09 -9.13 -14.35
C ASN A 25 42.73 -8.77 -14.95
N LYS A 26 42.65 -8.54 -16.26
CA LYS A 26 41.43 -8.02 -16.94
C LYS A 26 40.18 -8.88 -16.73
N VAL A 27 40.24 -10.21 -16.91
CA VAL A 27 39.07 -11.11 -16.80
C VAL A 27 38.51 -11.13 -15.38
N ARG A 28 39.40 -11.18 -14.41
CA ARG A 28 39.03 -11.14 -13.00
C ARG A 28 38.35 -9.83 -12.61
N ASN A 29 38.96 -8.73 -13.04
CA ASN A 29 38.40 -7.38 -12.75
C ASN A 29 37.08 -7.16 -13.44
N LEU A 30 36.86 -7.72 -14.65
CA LEU A 30 35.58 -7.70 -15.32
C LEU A 30 34.50 -8.44 -14.49
N ALA A 31 34.81 -9.60 -13.96
CA ALA A 31 33.87 -10.35 -13.12
C ALA A 31 33.50 -9.57 -11.83
N ALA A 32 34.50 -8.97 -11.17
CA ALA A 32 34.28 -8.14 -9.99
C ALA A 32 33.52 -6.85 -10.31
N LEU A 33 33.81 -6.24 -11.48
CA LEU A 33 33.10 -5.06 -11.97
C LEU A 33 31.63 -5.38 -12.25
N LEU A 34 31.34 -6.47 -12.95
CA LEU A 34 29.98 -6.94 -13.23
C LEU A 34 29.21 -7.22 -11.93
N ALA A 35 29.84 -7.79 -10.90
CA ALA A 35 29.20 -8.00 -9.62
C ALA A 35 28.81 -6.69 -8.93
N ILE A 36 29.70 -5.68 -8.98
CA ILE A 36 29.42 -4.36 -8.41
C ILE A 36 28.33 -3.65 -9.21
N ILE A 37 28.39 -3.69 -10.55
CA ILE A 37 27.34 -3.14 -11.42
C ILE A 37 26.00 -3.79 -11.09
N LEU A 38 25.95 -5.12 -11.02
CA LEU A 38 24.72 -5.86 -10.74
C LEU A 38 24.17 -5.55 -9.33
N THR A 39 25.04 -5.40 -8.34
CA THR A 39 24.63 -5.02 -6.98
C THR A 39 24.08 -3.60 -6.95
N ALA A 40 24.77 -2.64 -7.60
CA ALA A 40 24.29 -1.26 -7.72
C ALA A 40 22.98 -1.19 -8.51
N PHE A 41 22.89 -1.91 -9.63
CA PHE A 41 21.68 -2.05 -10.44
C PHE A 41 20.50 -2.55 -9.59
N LEU A 42 20.71 -3.62 -8.83
CA LEU A 42 19.69 -4.24 -7.98
C LEU A 42 19.18 -3.26 -6.92
N PHE A 43 20.09 -2.61 -6.18
CA PHE A 43 19.69 -1.63 -5.18
C PHE A 43 18.98 -0.42 -5.80
N THR A 44 19.46 0.07 -6.94
CA THR A 44 18.85 1.24 -7.59
C THR A 44 17.49 0.92 -8.17
N SER A 45 17.33 -0.22 -8.85
CA SER A 45 16.04 -0.64 -9.40
C SER A 45 14.99 -0.79 -8.31
N ILE A 46 15.33 -1.44 -7.19
CA ILE A 46 14.42 -1.63 -6.06
C ILE A 46 14.10 -0.29 -5.39
N THR A 47 15.11 0.54 -5.12
CA THR A 47 14.90 1.85 -4.48
C THR A 47 14.06 2.76 -5.38
N SER A 48 14.34 2.78 -6.70
CA SER A 48 13.57 3.56 -7.67
C SER A 48 12.11 3.10 -7.72
N LEU A 49 11.88 1.79 -7.81
CA LEU A 49 10.53 1.23 -7.84
C LEU A 49 9.78 1.52 -6.53
N ALA A 50 10.42 1.32 -5.37
CA ALA A 50 9.82 1.59 -4.07
C ALA A 50 9.46 3.07 -3.87
N PHE A 51 10.35 3.99 -4.29
CA PHE A 51 10.07 5.44 -4.23
C PHE A 51 8.93 5.84 -5.17
N ASN A 52 8.94 5.36 -6.39
CA ASN A 52 7.89 5.67 -7.37
C ASN A 52 6.54 5.13 -6.91
N MET A 53 6.50 3.91 -6.40
CA MET A 53 5.27 3.33 -5.85
C MET A 53 4.76 4.08 -4.62
N ALA A 54 5.65 4.36 -3.66
CA ALA A 54 5.27 5.14 -2.48
C ALA A 54 4.70 6.51 -2.88
N SER A 55 5.33 7.17 -3.86
CA SER A 55 4.85 8.46 -4.39
C SER A 55 3.50 8.32 -5.11
N SER A 56 3.30 7.25 -5.90
CA SER A 56 2.03 7.02 -6.60
C SER A 56 0.90 6.69 -5.63
N ILE A 57 1.14 5.82 -4.66
CA ILE A 57 0.17 5.50 -3.61
C ILE A 57 -0.16 6.74 -2.78
N GLN A 58 0.85 7.51 -2.38
CA GLN A 58 0.65 8.74 -1.63
C GLN A 58 -0.20 9.74 -2.43
N LEU A 59 0.10 9.92 -3.72
CA LEU A 59 -0.66 10.83 -4.58
C LEU A 59 -2.10 10.33 -4.78
N SER A 60 -2.34 9.04 -4.99
CA SER A 60 -3.68 8.45 -5.05
C SER A 60 -4.47 8.72 -3.76
N LEU A 61 -3.86 8.50 -2.60
CA LEU A 61 -4.50 8.76 -1.30
C LEU A 61 -4.78 10.25 -1.09
N GLN A 62 -3.87 11.12 -1.54
CA GLN A 62 -4.07 12.57 -1.51
C GLN A 62 -5.20 13.03 -2.44
N MET A 63 -5.31 12.45 -3.64
CA MET A 63 -6.42 12.71 -4.56
C MET A 63 -7.75 12.21 -4.01
N GLN A 64 -7.78 11.01 -3.43
CA GLN A 64 -8.97 10.47 -2.79
C GLN A 64 -9.45 11.37 -1.63
N LYS A 65 -8.53 11.97 -0.89
CA LYS A 65 -8.84 12.93 0.19
C LYS A 65 -9.11 14.35 -0.34
N GLY A 66 -8.73 14.64 -1.57
CA GLY A 66 -8.87 15.97 -2.19
C GLY A 66 -7.78 16.98 -1.77
N SER A 67 -6.72 16.56 -1.05
CA SER A 67 -5.66 17.49 -0.65
C SER A 67 -4.28 16.86 -0.52
N LYS A 68 -3.25 17.58 -0.97
CA LYS A 68 -1.81 17.26 -0.79
C LYS A 68 -1.24 17.78 0.53
N ALA A 69 -2.00 18.58 1.26
CA ALA A 69 -1.55 19.25 2.48
C ALA A 69 -1.20 18.24 3.60
N ASP A 70 -0.37 18.64 4.53
CA ASP A 70 -0.06 17.87 5.74
C ASP A 70 -1.19 17.97 6.77
N GLY A 71 -2.00 19.06 6.72
CA GLY A 71 -3.17 19.24 7.55
C GLY A 71 -4.04 20.40 7.08
N THR A 72 -5.22 20.52 7.68
CA THR A 72 -6.23 21.57 7.38
C THR A 72 -6.61 22.29 8.65
N LEU A 73 -6.68 23.62 8.58
CA LEU A 73 -7.25 24.50 9.58
C LEU A 73 -8.54 25.09 9.01
N GLY A 74 -9.61 25.08 9.79
CA GLY A 74 -10.92 25.57 9.35
C GLY A 74 -11.61 26.44 10.39
N TYR A 75 -12.74 27.03 10.01
CA TYR A 75 -13.54 27.93 10.85
C TYR A 75 -12.78 29.18 11.32
N MET A 76 -11.77 29.59 10.56
CA MET A 76 -10.97 30.76 10.88
C MET A 76 -11.60 32.07 10.40
N THR A 77 -11.23 33.16 11.07
CA THR A 77 -11.40 34.52 10.57
C THR A 77 -10.20 34.90 9.69
N GLU A 78 -10.34 35.87 8.82
CA GLU A 78 -9.24 36.40 8.01
C GLU A 78 -8.01 36.83 8.84
N LYS A 79 -8.24 37.42 10.02
CA LYS A 79 -7.15 37.82 10.93
C LYS A 79 -6.38 36.60 11.47
N GLN A 80 -7.07 35.48 11.75
CA GLN A 80 -6.43 34.24 12.21
C GLN A 80 -5.65 33.58 11.08
N TYR A 81 -6.18 33.63 9.85
CA TYR A 81 -5.46 33.19 8.66
C TYR A 81 -4.17 34.01 8.41
N GLU A 82 -4.22 35.36 8.56
CA GLU A 82 -3.01 36.19 8.48
C GLU A 82 -1.95 35.77 9.52
N GLN A 83 -2.37 35.39 10.73
CA GLN A 83 -1.46 34.88 11.77
C GLN A 83 -0.86 33.56 11.37
N LEU A 84 -1.64 32.67 10.73
CA LEU A 84 -1.16 31.39 10.22
C LEU A 84 -0.07 31.55 9.17
N VAL A 85 -0.32 32.36 8.16
CA VAL A 85 0.65 32.62 7.08
C VAL A 85 1.97 33.18 7.60
N ASN A 86 1.90 34.01 8.66
CA ASN A 86 3.10 34.61 9.29
C ASN A 86 3.76 33.69 10.33
N SER A 87 3.30 32.46 10.51
CA SER A 87 3.84 31.56 11.51
C SER A 87 5.12 30.86 11.03
N ASP A 88 6.05 30.57 11.96
CA ASP A 88 7.36 29.98 11.62
C ASP A 88 7.29 28.51 11.25
N PHE A 89 6.26 27.78 11.59
CA PHE A 89 6.14 26.33 11.39
C PHE A 89 5.54 25.95 10.03
N VAL A 90 4.83 26.87 9.36
CA VAL A 90 4.20 26.67 8.06
C VAL A 90 5.19 26.95 6.93
N ASP A 91 5.21 26.11 5.92
CA ASP A 91 5.96 26.28 4.67
C ASP A 91 5.06 26.89 3.58
N GLN A 92 3.85 26.37 3.43
CA GLN A 92 2.81 26.86 2.53
C GLN A 92 1.47 26.83 3.24
N ALA A 93 0.62 27.83 3.00
CA ALA A 93 -0.76 27.88 3.48
C ALA A 93 -1.63 28.37 2.31
N GLY A 94 -2.63 27.54 1.96
CA GLY A 94 -3.65 27.92 0.99
C GLY A 94 -4.74 28.77 1.65
N HIS A 95 -5.45 29.54 0.84
CA HIS A 95 -6.58 30.36 1.27
C HIS A 95 -7.84 29.92 0.54
N ARG A 96 -8.80 29.34 1.29
CA ARG A 96 -10.13 28.97 0.80
C ARG A 96 -11.17 29.66 1.63
N ARG A 97 -12.16 30.25 0.95
CA ARG A 97 -13.28 30.94 1.58
C ARG A 97 -14.58 30.42 1.02
N ILE A 98 -15.40 29.81 1.86
CA ILE A 98 -16.67 29.22 1.46
C ILE A 98 -17.69 30.31 1.19
N ILE A 99 -18.48 30.13 0.14
CA ILE A 99 -19.63 31.01 -0.18
C ILE A 99 -20.93 30.27 0.10
N GLY A 100 -21.06 29.03 -0.37
CA GLY A 100 -22.25 28.20 -0.20
C GLY A 100 -22.23 26.99 -1.11
N TYR A 101 -23.39 26.39 -1.32
CA TYR A 101 -23.58 25.26 -2.23
C TYR A 101 -24.59 25.61 -3.30
N ALA A 102 -24.38 25.15 -4.54
CA ALA A 102 -25.31 25.42 -5.63
C ALA A 102 -26.67 24.73 -5.36
N SER A 103 -27.75 25.49 -5.48
CA SER A 103 -29.12 25.01 -5.27
C SER A 103 -29.83 24.60 -6.56
N ASN A 104 -29.26 24.90 -7.72
CA ASN A 104 -29.82 24.56 -9.04
C ASN A 104 -29.35 23.20 -9.58
N THR A 105 -28.80 22.35 -8.71
CA THR A 105 -28.42 20.98 -9.02
C THR A 105 -29.06 20.02 -8.04
N SER A 106 -29.75 18.99 -8.54
CA SER A 106 -30.37 17.96 -7.70
C SER A 106 -29.57 16.66 -7.64
N SER A 107 -28.54 16.54 -8.47
CA SER A 107 -27.82 15.28 -8.67
C SER A 107 -26.37 15.30 -8.19
N HIS A 108 -25.85 16.47 -7.83
CA HIS A 108 -24.43 16.59 -7.45
C HIS A 108 -24.21 17.83 -6.59
N SER A 109 -23.52 17.66 -5.45
CA SER A 109 -23.19 18.81 -4.59
C SER A 109 -22.04 19.60 -5.18
N ILE A 110 -22.26 20.90 -5.43
CA ILE A 110 -21.24 21.83 -5.93
C ILE A 110 -20.97 22.87 -4.87
N GLU A 111 -19.80 22.82 -4.25
CA GLU A 111 -19.37 23.87 -3.33
C GLU A 111 -18.90 25.10 -4.09
N ILE A 112 -19.43 26.24 -3.74
CA ILE A 112 -19.02 27.55 -4.28
C ILE A 112 -18.04 28.18 -3.30
N ASN A 113 -16.83 28.46 -3.76
CA ASN A 113 -15.79 29.03 -2.93
C ASN A 113 -14.88 30.00 -3.70
N TYR A 114 -14.01 30.64 -2.96
CA TYR A 114 -12.81 31.27 -3.47
C TYR A 114 -11.59 30.47 -3.02
N GLU A 115 -10.67 30.24 -3.90
CA GLU A 115 -9.38 29.62 -3.60
C GLU A 115 -8.25 30.43 -4.23
N ASP A 116 -7.19 30.68 -3.44
CA ASP A 116 -5.96 31.26 -3.99
C ASP A 116 -5.15 30.17 -4.76
N SER A 117 -4.10 30.60 -5.47
CA SER A 117 -3.29 29.69 -6.30
C SER A 117 -2.61 28.58 -5.48
N VAL A 118 -2.27 28.83 -4.21
CA VAL A 118 -1.67 27.83 -3.32
C VAL A 118 -2.71 26.78 -2.94
N GLN A 119 -3.90 27.22 -2.57
CA GLN A 119 -5.00 26.31 -2.23
C GLN A 119 -5.37 25.43 -3.43
N GLN A 120 -5.56 26.04 -4.61
CA GLN A 120 -5.88 25.29 -5.84
C GLN A 120 -4.83 24.22 -6.17
N GLU A 121 -3.54 24.50 -5.96
CA GLU A 121 -2.48 23.50 -6.15
C GLU A 121 -2.55 22.38 -5.10
N LEU A 122 -2.83 22.72 -3.84
CA LEU A 122 -2.95 21.75 -2.76
C LEU A 122 -4.18 20.86 -2.90
N THR A 123 -5.31 21.39 -3.40
CA THR A 123 -6.59 20.70 -3.52
C THR A 123 -6.86 20.10 -4.90
N PHE A 124 -5.89 20.09 -5.82
CA PHE A 124 -6.05 19.62 -7.20
C PHE A 124 -7.10 20.39 -8.03
N CYS A 125 -7.40 21.63 -7.66
CA CYS A 125 -8.39 22.49 -8.31
C CYS A 125 -7.79 23.48 -9.32
N VAL A 126 -6.58 23.19 -9.82
CA VAL A 126 -5.97 24.03 -10.87
C VAL A 126 -6.59 23.69 -12.22
N PRO A 127 -7.17 24.67 -12.95
CA PRO A 127 -7.73 24.42 -14.28
C PRO A 127 -6.71 23.83 -15.25
N THR A 128 -7.07 22.71 -15.86
CA THR A 128 -6.28 22.06 -16.92
C THR A 128 -6.63 22.61 -18.29
N HIS A 129 -7.81 23.22 -18.41
CA HIS A 129 -8.32 23.87 -19.60
C HIS A 129 -8.74 25.30 -19.25
N GLY A 130 -8.24 26.27 -20.00
CA GLY A 130 -8.49 27.70 -19.69
C GLY A 130 -7.57 28.23 -18.59
N ALA A 131 -8.12 29.08 -17.69
CA ALA A 131 -7.37 29.71 -16.60
C ALA A 131 -8.26 29.89 -15.36
N ALA A 132 -7.63 30.14 -14.21
CA ALA A 132 -8.32 30.52 -12.99
C ALA A 132 -9.09 31.86 -13.18
N PRO A 133 -10.24 32.06 -12.50
CA PRO A 133 -11.07 33.24 -12.67
C PRO A 133 -10.38 34.51 -12.13
N GLU A 134 -10.34 35.55 -12.94
CA GLU A 134 -9.79 36.86 -12.55
C GLU A 134 -10.87 37.94 -12.37
N LYS A 135 -11.92 37.92 -13.24
CA LYS A 135 -13.01 38.91 -13.18
C LYS A 135 -14.16 38.47 -12.29
N ALA A 136 -14.93 39.42 -11.80
CA ALA A 136 -16.04 39.17 -10.90
C ALA A 136 -17.14 38.24 -11.47
N ASN A 137 -17.27 38.17 -12.80
CA ASN A 137 -18.23 37.31 -13.48
C ASN A 137 -17.58 36.00 -14.05
N GLU A 138 -16.36 35.69 -13.68
CA GLU A 138 -15.70 34.48 -14.13
C GLU A 138 -15.77 33.38 -13.05
N ILE A 139 -15.89 32.14 -13.50
CA ILE A 139 -15.91 30.93 -12.66
C ILE A 139 -15.06 29.83 -13.29
N ALA A 140 -14.42 29.02 -12.45
CA ALA A 140 -13.76 27.79 -12.86
C ALA A 140 -14.32 26.62 -12.06
N THR A 141 -14.52 25.47 -12.71
CA THR A 141 -15.16 24.32 -12.04
C THR A 141 -14.75 22.99 -12.71
N THR A 142 -15.28 21.89 -12.17
CA THR A 142 -15.04 20.55 -12.70
C THR A 142 -15.93 20.21 -13.89
N ASP A 143 -15.52 19.24 -14.71
CA ASP A 143 -16.32 18.66 -15.79
C ASP A 143 -17.64 18.07 -15.28
N LEU A 144 -17.63 17.44 -14.10
CA LEU A 144 -18.81 16.89 -13.44
C LEU A 144 -19.79 17.98 -13.01
N ALA A 145 -19.29 19.10 -12.46
CA ALA A 145 -20.15 20.24 -12.11
C ALA A 145 -20.80 20.85 -13.37
N LEU A 146 -20.05 21.01 -14.46
CA LEU A 146 -20.59 21.50 -15.73
C LEU A 146 -21.70 20.56 -16.26
N LYS A 147 -21.46 19.25 -16.20
CA LYS A 147 -22.47 18.26 -16.61
C LYS A 147 -23.73 18.34 -15.73
N ALA A 148 -23.57 18.48 -14.40
CA ALA A 148 -24.70 18.61 -13.47
C ALA A 148 -25.51 19.91 -13.69
N LEU A 149 -24.83 21.00 -14.09
CA LEU A 149 -25.46 22.26 -14.46
C LEU A 149 -26.00 22.29 -15.92
N GLY A 150 -25.77 21.23 -16.69
CA GLY A 150 -26.19 21.16 -18.10
C GLY A 150 -25.40 22.09 -19.03
N VAL A 151 -24.16 22.39 -18.68
CA VAL A 151 -23.29 23.32 -19.44
C VAL A 151 -22.18 22.54 -20.15
N GLU A 152 -21.98 22.80 -21.43
CA GLU A 152 -20.86 22.22 -22.18
C GLU A 152 -19.51 22.79 -21.72
N PRO A 153 -18.44 21.98 -21.64
CA PRO A 153 -17.12 22.40 -21.14
C PRO A 153 -16.33 23.27 -22.15
N GLU A 154 -16.95 24.34 -22.64
CA GLU A 154 -16.35 25.31 -23.56
C GLU A 154 -16.03 26.62 -22.84
N ILE A 155 -14.76 27.06 -22.92
CA ILE A 155 -14.33 28.34 -22.34
C ILE A 155 -15.15 29.51 -22.88
N GLY A 156 -15.75 30.27 -22.00
CA GLY A 156 -16.66 31.39 -22.34
C GLY A 156 -18.15 31.01 -22.31
N ALA A 157 -18.50 29.75 -22.02
CA ALA A 157 -19.88 29.35 -21.81
C ALA A 157 -20.50 30.08 -20.62
N GLU A 158 -21.79 30.35 -20.67
CA GLU A 158 -22.55 30.86 -19.53
C GLU A 158 -22.85 29.72 -18.55
N VAL A 159 -22.50 29.94 -17.28
CA VAL A 159 -22.74 28.99 -16.18
C VAL A 159 -23.74 29.65 -15.22
N PRO A 160 -24.97 29.17 -15.17
CA PRO A 160 -25.96 29.68 -14.23
C PRO A 160 -25.61 29.18 -12.81
N LEU A 161 -25.33 30.09 -11.92
CA LEU A 161 -25.00 29.82 -10.53
C LEU A 161 -26.13 30.33 -9.63
N GLU A 162 -26.76 29.39 -8.93
CA GLU A 162 -27.82 29.68 -7.98
C GLU A 162 -27.48 29.07 -6.62
N PHE A 163 -27.65 29.83 -5.56
CA PHE A 163 -27.47 29.33 -4.19
C PHE A 163 -28.32 30.09 -3.20
N GLU A 164 -28.68 29.41 -2.11
CA GLU A 164 -29.46 30.02 -1.02
C GLU A 164 -28.51 30.36 0.14
N LEU A 165 -28.65 31.55 0.65
CA LEU A 165 -27.89 32.03 1.79
C LEU A 165 -28.78 32.87 2.70
N ARG A 166 -28.92 32.48 3.96
CA ARG A 166 -29.72 33.18 4.99
C ARG A 166 -31.15 33.46 4.52
N GLY A 167 -31.81 32.49 3.89
CA GLY A 167 -33.18 32.60 3.38
C GLY A 167 -33.33 33.50 2.14
N LYS A 168 -32.24 33.85 1.51
CA LYS A 168 -32.23 34.64 0.27
C LYS A 168 -31.54 33.85 -0.85
N THR A 169 -32.21 33.69 -1.97
CA THR A 169 -31.65 33.08 -3.18
C THR A 169 -30.87 34.09 -3.98
N TYR A 170 -29.68 33.72 -4.38
CA TYR A 170 -28.78 34.51 -5.22
C TYR A 170 -28.66 33.83 -6.58
N HIS A 171 -28.73 34.66 -7.64
CA HIS A 171 -28.56 34.19 -9.02
C HIS A 171 -27.43 34.98 -9.68
N TYR A 172 -26.50 34.29 -10.31
CA TYR A 172 -25.40 34.88 -11.05
C TYR A 172 -25.25 34.16 -12.38
N ASP A 173 -25.17 34.91 -13.49
CA ASP A 173 -24.77 34.38 -14.78
C ASP A 173 -23.25 34.54 -14.92
N MET A 174 -22.55 33.45 -14.67
CA MET A 174 -21.09 33.43 -14.67
C MET A 174 -20.54 33.01 -16.03
N VAL A 175 -19.31 33.36 -16.35
CA VAL A 175 -18.60 32.97 -17.56
C VAL A 175 -17.53 31.96 -17.22
N LEU A 176 -17.53 30.78 -17.85
CA LEU A 176 -16.53 29.73 -17.64
C LEU A 176 -15.16 30.20 -18.11
N SER A 177 -14.25 30.46 -17.17
CA SER A 177 -12.84 30.83 -17.44
C SER A 177 -11.91 29.63 -17.54
N GLY A 178 -12.23 28.55 -16.83
CA GLY A 178 -11.44 27.32 -16.82
C GLY A 178 -12.18 26.14 -16.23
N TRP A 179 -11.69 24.95 -16.55
CA TRP A 179 -12.23 23.73 -15.98
C TRP A 179 -11.16 22.63 -15.90
N TRP A 180 -11.42 21.62 -15.06
CA TRP A 180 -10.56 20.44 -14.88
C TRP A 180 -11.39 19.19 -14.68
N GLU A 181 -10.80 18.03 -14.93
CA GLU A 181 -11.41 16.73 -14.63
C GLU A 181 -11.47 16.53 -13.12
N ALA A 182 -12.64 16.14 -12.59
CA ALA A 182 -12.84 15.92 -11.18
C ALA A 182 -11.92 14.82 -10.65
N SER A 183 -11.28 15.06 -9.51
CA SER A 183 -10.41 14.07 -8.87
C SER A 183 -11.16 12.98 -8.11
N ASN A 184 -12.41 13.22 -7.78
CA ASN A 184 -13.37 12.27 -7.21
C ASN A 184 -14.80 12.63 -7.65
N ASP A 185 -15.71 11.67 -7.56
CA ASP A 185 -17.10 11.84 -8.00
C ASP A 185 -18.05 12.36 -6.91
N SER A 186 -17.54 12.62 -5.69
CA SER A 186 -18.39 12.89 -4.53
C SER A 186 -18.77 14.35 -4.38
N VAL A 187 -17.85 15.28 -4.56
CA VAL A 187 -18.07 16.72 -4.42
C VAL A 187 -17.35 17.48 -5.51
N SER A 188 -18.05 18.37 -6.18
CA SER A 188 -17.43 19.30 -7.12
C SER A 188 -17.27 20.69 -6.49
N VAL A 189 -16.28 21.40 -6.98
CA VAL A 189 -15.93 22.74 -6.52
C VAL A 189 -16.12 23.73 -7.67
N ALA A 190 -16.75 24.85 -7.39
CA ALA A 190 -16.90 25.99 -8.29
C ALA A 190 -16.20 27.20 -7.68
N THR A 191 -15.03 27.52 -8.22
CA THR A 191 -14.18 28.59 -7.69
C THR A 191 -14.46 29.92 -8.40
N VAL A 192 -14.74 30.97 -7.62
CA VAL A 192 -14.89 32.33 -8.10
C VAL A 192 -13.63 33.16 -7.90
N SER A 193 -13.56 34.34 -8.54
CA SER A 193 -12.40 35.20 -8.45
C SER A 193 -12.34 36.01 -7.14
N GLU A 194 -11.16 36.49 -6.79
CA GLU A 194 -10.98 37.44 -5.70
C GLU A 194 -11.78 38.73 -5.93
N GLN A 195 -11.97 39.13 -7.20
CA GLN A 195 -12.77 40.29 -7.57
C GLN A 195 -14.25 40.09 -7.25
N PHE A 196 -14.78 38.88 -7.45
CA PHE A 196 -16.17 38.54 -7.06
C PHE A 196 -16.38 38.78 -5.57
N ILE A 197 -15.45 38.32 -4.72
CA ILE A 197 -15.53 38.50 -3.26
C ILE A 197 -15.53 39.98 -2.88
N LYS A 198 -14.69 40.80 -3.53
CA LYS A 198 -14.60 42.24 -3.26
C LYS A 198 -15.87 42.99 -3.66
N GLU A 199 -16.53 42.57 -4.72
CA GLU A 199 -17.77 43.17 -5.21
C GLU A 199 -19.02 42.71 -4.47
N ASN A 200 -18.96 41.50 -3.84
CA ASN A 200 -20.11 40.90 -3.15
C ASN A 200 -19.80 40.62 -1.66
N PRO A 201 -19.49 41.66 -0.84
CA PRO A 201 -19.10 41.46 0.56
C PRO A 201 -20.19 40.80 1.40
N ASP A 202 -21.45 40.98 1.03
CA ASP A 202 -22.60 40.41 1.78
C ASP A 202 -22.66 38.86 1.71
N VAL A 203 -22.21 38.26 0.60
CA VAL A 203 -22.21 36.79 0.43
C VAL A 203 -21.02 36.11 1.04
N VAL A 204 -20.00 36.84 1.50
CA VAL A 204 -18.79 36.32 2.12
C VAL A 204 -18.57 36.82 3.56
N GLN A 205 -19.61 37.37 4.18
CA GLN A 205 -19.53 37.82 5.56
C GLN A 205 -19.51 36.58 6.49
N ASN A 206 -18.42 36.44 7.24
CA ASN A 206 -18.36 35.40 8.26
C ASN A 206 -19.23 35.78 9.47
N THR A 207 -20.34 35.09 9.62
CA THR A 207 -21.26 35.19 10.76
C THR A 207 -21.43 33.89 11.51
N TYR A 208 -20.53 32.91 11.26
CA TYR A 208 -20.62 31.55 11.76
C TYR A 208 -20.85 31.48 13.28
N ALA A 209 -20.20 32.34 14.05
CA ALA A 209 -20.40 32.39 15.51
C ALA A 209 -21.83 32.81 15.94
N VAL A 210 -22.69 33.30 15.02
CA VAL A 210 -24.04 33.77 15.34
C VAL A 210 -25.12 32.91 14.72
N ASP A 211 -24.95 32.51 13.46
CA ASP A 211 -25.98 31.80 12.67
C ASP A 211 -25.54 30.42 12.17
N HIS A 212 -24.32 30.00 12.51
CA HIS A 212 -23.69 28.76 12.05
C HIS A 212 -23.67 28.54 10.52
N VAL A 213 -23.81 29.61 9.75
CA VAL A 213 -23.77 29.57 8.29
C VAL A 213 -22.31 29.59 7.83
N MET A 214 -21.94 28.63 6.98
CA MET A 214 -20.56 28.43 6.51
C MET A 214 -20.04 29.56 5.61
N SER A 215 -20.93 30.42 5.09
CA SER A 215 -20.54 31.51 4.21
C SER A 215 -19.59 32.50 4.90
N GLY A 216 -18.48 32.77 4.22
CA GLY A 216 -17.43 33.66 4.71
C GLY A 216 -16.43 33.01 5.67
N VAL A 217 -16.59 31.75 6.01
CA VAL A 217 -15.65 30.99 6.82
C VAL A 217 -14.38 30.70 6.00
N THR A 218 -13.23 30.87 6.65
CA THR A 218 -11.93 30.63 6.02
C THR A 218 -11.38 29.25 6.41
N PHE A 219 -10.97 28.49 5.42
CA PHE A 219 -10.20 27.25 5.52
C PHE A 219 -8.82 27.44 4.93
N SER A 220 -7.85 26.70 5.42
CA SER A 220 -6.48 26.67 4.91
C SER A 220 -5.91 25.27 4.97
N ASP A 221 -5.56 24.76 3.83
CA ASP A 221 -4.72 23.60 3.73
C ASP A 221 -3.25 24.00 3.88
N VAL A 222 -2.51 23.32 4.76
CA VAL A 222 -1.17 23.75 5.15
C VAL A 222 -0.13 22.65 4.91
N VAL A 223 1.03 23.08 4.42
CA VAL A 223 2.24 22.26 4.36
C VAL A 223 3.20 22.73 5.45
N LEU A 224 3.66 21.84 6.30
CA LEU A 224 4.51 22.15 7.43
C LEU A 224 5.99 21.96 7.09
N LYS A 225 6.86 22.82 7.63
CA LYS A 225 8.33 22.65 7.54
C LYS A 225 8.82 21.38 8.23
N ASN A 226 8.15 20.99 9.32
CA ASN A 226 8.43 19.74 10.04
C ASN A 226 7.20 18.85 10.02
N LYS A 227 7.32 17.69 9.39
CA LYS A 227 6.21 16.74 9.22
C LYS A 227 6.05 15.76 10.38
N ALA A 228 6.77 15.94 11.48
CA ALA A 228 6.61 15.11 12.67
C ALA A 228 5.55 15.71 13.61
N ASN A 229 4.63 14.89 14.12
CA ASN A 229 3.57 15.30 15.05
C ASN A 229 2.73 16.49 14.52
N VAL A 230 2.24 16.35 13.29
CA VAL A 230 1.48 17.42 12.62
C VAL A 230 0.29 17.88 13.46
N GLN A 231 -0.54 16.94 13.95
CA GLN A 231 -1.70 17.29 14.78
C GLN A 231 -1.33 18.14 16.00
N GLN A 232 -0.26 17.78 16.69
CA GLN A 232 0.20 18.55 17.85
C GLN A 232 0.62 19.97 17.46
N GLN A 233 1.34 20.15 16.35
CA GLN A 233 1.77 21.47 15.88
C GLN A 233 0.57 22.35 15.49
N LEU A 234 -0.44 21.77 14.84
CA LEU A 234 -1.68 22.48 14.50
C LEU A 234 -2.46 22.90 15.76
N ASN A 235 -2.62 21.97 16.71
CA ASN A 235 -3.30 22.28 17.98
C ASN A 235 -2.56 23.38 18.77
N GLU A 236 -1.25 23.30 18.88
CA GLU A 236 -0.42 24.30 19.57
C GLU A 236 -0.58 25.69 18.92
N PHE A 237 -0.66 25.75 17.58
CA PHE A 237 -0.93 26.99 16.88
C PHE A 237 -2.32 27.52 17.22
N VAL A 238 -3.37 26.70 17.14
CA VAL A 238 -4.75 27.10 17.43
C VAL A 238 -4.88 27.64 18.85
N TYR A 239 -4.30 26.96 19.86
CA TYR A 239 -4.27 27.48 21.22
C TYR A 239 -3.52 28.83 21.33
N SER A 240 -2.45 29.01 20.57
CA SER A 240 -1.63 30.23 20.62
C SER A 240 -2.39 31.47 20.11
N ILE A 241 -3.35 31.29 19.22
CA ILE A 241 -4.20 32.36 18.69
C ILE A 241 -5.55 32.49 19.44
N GLY A 242 -5.69 31.78 20.57
CA GLY A 242 -6.87 31.84 21.41
C GLY A 242 -8.05 30.98 20.94
N GLY A 243 -7.82 30.10 19.98
CA GLY A 243 -8.80 29.12 19.52
C GLY A 243 -8.84 27.84 20.38
N ASN A 244 -9.88 27.06 20.20
CA ASN A 244 -10.04 25.74 20.80
C ASN A 244 -10.16 24.69 19.69
N PRO A 245 -9.21 23.77 19.49
CA PRO A 245 -9.29 22.74 18.44
C PRO A 245 -10.02 21.48 18.88
N GLU A 246 -10.39 21.34 20.17
CA GLU A 246 -10.91 20.12 20.76
C GLU A 246 -12.42 20.19 21.04
N ASP A 247 -12.99 21.40 21.13
CA ASP A 247 -14.38 21.60 21.43
C ASP A 247 -15.05 22.43 20.33
N MET A 248 -15.79 21.74 19.50
CA MET A 248 -16.46 22.32 18.32
C MET A 248 -17.68 23.18 18.72
N SER A 249 -18.21 23.00 19.93
CA SER A 249 -19.29 23.84 20.47
C SER A 249 -18.79 25.17 21.03
N ALA A 250 -17.49 25.35 21.16
CA ALA A 250 -16.91 26.58 21.67
C ALA A 250 -17.01 27.71 20.65
N ASP A 251 -17.40 28.92 21.08
CA ASP A 251 -17.45 30.13 20.24
C ASP A 251 -16.12 30.45 19.53
N ASN A 252 -15.01 29.91 20.05
CA ASN A 252 -13.66 30.10 19.51
C ASN A 252 -13.11 28.81 18.85
N PHE A 253 -13.97 27.91 18.44
CA PHE A 253 -13.56 26.70 17.75
C PHE A 253 -12.79 27.01 16.48
N ILE A 254 -11.68 26.31 16.27
CA ILE A 254 -10.90 26.29 15.04
C ILE A 254 -10.55 24.83 14.75
N LEU A 255 -11.06 24.29 13.67
CA LEU A 255 -10.73 22.95 13.20
C LEU A 255 -9.23 22.83 12.98
N ALA A 256 -8.62 21.83 13.58
CA ALA A 256 -7.22 21.46 13.33
C ALA A 256 -7.17 19.96 13.04
N SER A 257 -7.01 19.60 11.80
CA SER A 257 -7.00 18.19 11.36
C SER A 257 -5.74 17.86 10.60
N GLU A 258 -4.98 16.86 11.07
CA GLU A 258 -3.86 16.33 10.30
C GLU A 258 -4.35 15.44 9.15
N ASN A 259 -3.63 15.46 8.05
CA ASN A 259 -3.84 14.52 6.97
C ASN A 259 -3.09 13.22 7.26
N GLN A 260 -3.75 12.28 7.95
CA GLN A 260 -3.16 10.98 8.32
C GLN A 260 -2.63 10.19 7.11
N MET A 261 -3.23 10.38 5.94
CA MET A 261 -2.78 9.73 4.69
C MET A 261 -1.49 10.33 4.13
N SER A 262 -1.10 11.54 4.55
CA SER A 262 0.18 12.15 4.16
C SER A 262 1.38 11.50 4.86
N GLN A 263 1.19 10.82 5.99
CA GLN A 263 2.27 10.25 6.80
C GLN A 263 2.81 8.89 6.30
N GLY A 264 2.21 8.31 5.28
CA GLY A 264 2.68 7.06 4.65
C GLY A 264 2.64 5.83 5.58
N LEU A 265 3.28 4.74 5.14
CA LEU A 265 3.32 3.44 5.80
C LEU A 265 4.22 3.45 7.06
N THR A 266 3.86 4.22 8.10
CA THR A 266 4.64 4.32 9.35
C THR A 266 4.23 3.33 10.43
N SER A 267 3.25 2.47 10.18
CA SER A 267 2.81 1.46 11.15
C SER A 267 3.93 0.44 11.43
N SER A 268 4.09 0.07 12.71
CA SER A 268 5.07 -0.95 13.13
C SER A 268 4.88 -2.30 12.42
N GLU A 269 3.70 -2.60 11.95
CA GLU A 269 3.34 -3.82 11.25
C GLU A 269 3.94 -3.90 9.85
N SER A 270 4.08 -2.77 9.17
CA SER A 270 4.71 -2.66 7.85
C SER A 270 6.25 -2.67 7.92
N ILE A 271 6.81 -2.21 9.03
CA ILE A 271 8.26 -2.07 9.20
C ILE A 271 8.96 -3.43 9.25
N VAL A 272 8.42 -4.41 9.97
CA VAL A 272 9.09 -5.72 10.16
C VAL A 272 9.27 -6.48 8.84
N PRO A 273 8.25 -6.67 7.99
CA PRO A 273 8.42 -7.28 6.68
C PRO A 273 9.41 -6.51 5.79
N ALA A 274 9.33 -5.17 5.76
CA ALA A 274 10.23 -4.33 4.98
C ALA A 274 11.70 -4.52 5.38
N VAL A 275 11.99 -4.55 6.69
CA VAL A 275 13.35 -4.79 7.22
C VAL A 275 13.85 -6.19 6.83
N VAL A 276 13.01 -7.23 6.89
CA VAL A 276 13.38 -8.59 6.48
C VAL A 276 13.73 -8.62 4.99
N PHE A 277 12.93 -7.99 4.13
CA PHE A 277 13.22 -7.88 2.70
C PHE A 277 14.53 -7.15 2.42
N ILE A 278 14.74 -5.98 3.02
CA ILE A 278 15.98 -5.21 2.88
C ILE A 278 17.18 -6.06 3.31
N LEU A 279 17.09 -6.78 4.43
CA LEU A 279 18.15 -7.65 4.92
C LEU A 279 18.48 -8.77 3.92
N MET A 280 17.47 -9.38 3.30
CA MET A 280 17.66 -10.40 2.27
C MET A 280 18.46 -9.83 1.07
N PHE A 281 18.15 -8.62 0.59
CA PHE A 281 18.88 -7.97 -0.49
C PHE A 281 20.33 -7.66 -0.13
N VAL A 282 20.55 -7.12 1.07
CA VAL A 282 21.91 -6.84 1.58
C VAL A 282 22.73 -8.11 1.66
N VAL A 283 22.15 -9.21 2.16
CA VAL A 283 22.82 -10.51 2.21
C VAL A 283 23.13 -11.04 0.82
N CYS A 284 22.21 -10.92 -0.14
CA CYS A 284 22.44 -11.34 -1.52
C CYS A 284 23.59 -10.58 -2.18
N GLY A 285 23.56 -9.25 -2.13
CA GLY A 285 24.65 -8.40 -2.65
C GLY A 285 25.99 -8.67 -1.98
N TYR A 286 25.98 -8.86 -0.63
CA TYR A 286 27.18 -9.26 0.12
C TYR A 286 27.76 -10.57 -0.37
N LEU A 287 26.94 -11.61 -0.54
CA LEU A 287 27.39 -12.93 -0.98
C LEU A 287 27.99 -12.89 -2.37
N LEU A 288 27.35 -12.13 -3.28
CA LEU A 288 27.80 -11.98 -4.66
C LEU A 288 29.19 -11.32 -4.73
N ILE A 289 29.37 -10.20 -4.07
CA ILE A 289 30.63 -9.47 -4.06
C ILE A 289 31.71 -10.24 -3.29
N TYR A 290 31.37 -10.78 -2.11
CA TYR A 290 32.28 -11.56 -1.27
C TYR A 290 32.87 -12.74 -2.01
N ASN A 291 32.04 -13.52 -2.70
CA ASN A 291 32.49 -14.71 -3.43
C ASN A 291 33.51 -14.33 -4.52
N ILE A 292 33.26 -13.28 -5.28
CA ILE A 292 34.15 -12.86 -6.35
C ILE A 292 35.49 -12.34 -5.79
N PHE A 293 35.45 -11.55 -4.72
CA PHE A 293 36.67 -11.05 -4.10
C PHE A 293 37.45 -12.13 -3.36
N ASP A 294 36.81 -13.10 -2.69
CA ASP A 294 37.52 -14.22 -2.05
C ASP A 294 38.26 -15.05 -3.09
N ILE A 295 37.62 -15.35 -4.23
CA ILE A 295 38.24 -16.05 -5.35
C ILE A 295 39.40 -15.23 -5.94
N SER A 296 39.16 -13.96 -6.22
CA SER A 296 40.16 -13.04 -6.77
C SER A 296 41.43 -12.97 -5.90
N VAL A 297 41.24 -12.84 -4.60
CA VAL A 297 42.35 -12.78 -3.63
C VAL A 297 43.08 -14.10 -3.54
N MET A 298 42.36 -15.22 -3.58
CA MET A 298 43.00 -16.55 -3.54
C MET A 298 43.86 -16.84 -4.75
N GLN A 299 43.50 -16.40 -5.94
CA GLN A 299 44.31 -16.51 -7.15
C GLN A 299 45.60 -15.68 -7.05
N ASP A 300 45.58 -14.55 -6.36
CA ASP A 300 46.72 -13.65 -6.22
C ASP A 300 47.58 -13.98 -4.98
N VAL A 301 47.25 -14.99 -4.20
CA VAL A 301 47.97 -15.35 -2.94
C VAL A 301 49.46 -15.57 -3.17
N ARG A 302 49.85 -16.28 -4.21
CA ARG A 302 51.28 -16.52 -4.56
C ARG A 302 51.99 -15.19 -4.81
N GLN A 303 51.33 -14.26 -5.51
CA GLN A 303 51.92 -12.94 -5.81
C GLN A 303 52.01 -12.08 -4.54
N TYR A 304 51.00 -12.10 -3.68
CA TYR A 304 51.05 -11.40 -2.37
C TYR A 304 52.15 -11.99 -1.47
N GLY A 305 52.35 -13.31 -1.52
CA GLY A 305 53.45 -13.97 -0.82
C GLY A 305 54.83 -13.48 -1.29
N LEU A 306 55.04 -13.37 -2.60
CA LEU A 306 56.28 -12.81 -3.21
C LEU A 306 56.47 -11.35 -2.80
N LEU A 307 55.42 -10.52 -2.74
CA LEU A 307 55.52 -9.16 -2.23
C LEU A 307 55.97 -9.13 -0.76
N ARG A 308 55.54 -10.09 0.05
CA ARG A 308 55.96 -10.20 1.45
C ARG A 308 57.44 -10.61 1.59
N THR A 309 57.99 -11.42 0.67
CA THR A 309 59.43 -11.75 0.71
C THR A 309 60.33 -10.52 0.48
N ILE A 310 59.83 -9.52 -0.29
CA ILE A 310 60.49 -8.24 -0.51
C ILE A 310 60.13 -7.16 0.54
N GLY A 311 59.49 -7.53 1.67
CA GLY A 311 59.26 -6.66 2.81
C GLY A 311 57.93 -5.90 2.83
N THR A 312 56.93 -6.25 2.00
CA THR A 312 55.61 -5.58 2.07
C THR A 312 54.88 -5.92 3.38
N SER A 313 54.35 -4.94 4.09
CA SER A 313 53.60 -5.13 5.34
C SER A 313 52.19 -5.65 5.09
N THR A 314 51.61 -6.24 6.13
CA THR A 314 50.21 -6.72 6.15
C THR A 314 49.24 -5.58 5.82
N ARG A 315 49.49 -4.35 6.32
CA ARG A 315 48.68 -3.16 6.06
C ARG A 315 48.74 -2.73 4.58
N GLN A 316 49.92 -2.84 3.95
CA GLN A 316 50.14 -2.49 2.54
C GLN A 316 49.39 -3.45 1.61
N ILE A 317 49.43 -4.77 1.86
CA ILE A 317 48.70 -5.77 1.07
C ILE A 317 47.19 -5.54 1.19
N LYS A 318 46.69 -5.32 2.40
CA LYS A 318 45.29 -4.98 2.61
C LYS A 318 44.88 -3.70 1.86
N SER A 319 45.76 -2.70 1.85
CA SER A 319 45.54 -1.46 1.10
C SER A 319 45.50 -1.69 -0.44
N ILE A 320 46.32 -2.60 -0.97
CA ILE A 320 46.28 -2.95 -2.41
C ILE A 320 44.90 -3.53 -2.77
N VAL A 321 44.41 -4.50 -2.03
CA VAL A 321 43.12 -5.12 -2.28
C VAL A 321 41.98 -4.10 -2.16
N ASN A 322 41.98 -3.30 -1.11
CA ASN A 322 40.93 -2.29 -0.89
C ASN A 322 40.92 -1.21 -2.01
N ARG A 323 42.10 -0.78 -2.48
CA ARG A 323 42.18 0.20 -3.58
C ARG A 323 41.66 -0.37 -4.90
N GLN A 324 41.88 -1.66 -5.16
CA GLN A 324 41.31 -2.31 -6.33
C GLN A 324 39.77 -2.34 -6.23
N ALA A 325 39.22 -2.66 -5.03
CA ALA A 325 37.80 -2.63 -4.80
C ALA A 325 37.22 -1.22 -5.01
N VAL A 326 37.88 -0.18 -4.48
CA VAL A 326 37.44 1.21 -4.65
C VAL A 326 37.42 1.63 -6.12
N TRP A 327 38.47 1.28 -6.91
CA TRP A 327 38.48 1.61 -8.33
C TRP A 327 37.40 0.88 -9.12
N LEU A 328 37.15 -0.39 -8.82
CA LEU A 328 36.04 -1.13 -9.42
C LEU A 328 34.69 -0.52 -9.07
N THR A 329 34.53 -0.07 -7.80
CA THR A 329 33.32 0.62 -7.36
C THR A 329 33.14 1.97 -8.06
N LEU A 330 34.20 2.76 -8.19
CA LEU A 330 34.13 4.05 -8.90
C LEU A 330 33.69 3.92 -10.36
N ILE A 331 33.98 2.79 -11.00
CA ILE A 331 33.56 2.52 -12.40
C ILE A 331 32.19 1.84 -12.41
N GLY A 332 31.98 0.84 -11.55
CA GLY A 332 30.77 0.00 -11.56
C GLY A 332 29.55 0.67 -10.97
N LEU A 333 29.73 1.49 -9.93
CA LEU A 333 28.64 2.16 -9.25
C LEU A 333 27.84 3.09 -10.17
N PRO A 334 28.45 4.05 -10.91
CA PRO A 334 27.69 4.90 -11.81
C PRO A 334 26.93 4.13 -12.88
N ILE A 335 27.56 3.11 -13.47
CA ILE A 335 26.94 2.27 -14.50
C ILE A 335 25.73 1.53 -13.93
N GLY A 336 25.88 0.95 -12.72
CA GLY A 336 24.81 0.24 -12.04
C GLY A 336 23.65 1.15 -11.62
N LEU A 337 23.94 2.36 -11.12
CA LEU A 337 22.95 3.37 -10.74
C LEU A 337 22.12 3.80 -11.97
N ILE A 338 22.78 4.15 -13.07
CA ILE A 338 22.10 4.57 -14.30
C ILE A 338 21.25 3.43 -14.86
N ALA A 339 21.82 2.24 -15.02
CA ALA A 339 21.09 1.09 -15.55
C ALA A 339 19.91 0.68 -14.66
N GLY A 340 20.09 0.74 -13.33
CA GLY A 340 19.03 0.43 -12.36
C GLY A 340 17.90 1.47 -12.39
N PHE A 341 18.23 2.74 -12.53
CA PHE A 341 17.23 3.80 -12.67
C PHE A 341 16.41 3.64 -13.96
N PHE A 342 17.09 3.40 -15.09
CA PHE A 342 16.39 3.12 -16.35
C PHE A 342 15.51 1.87 -16.29
N ALA A 343 15.94 0.82 -15.59
CA ALA A 343 15.10 -0.34 -15.39
C ALA A 343 13.83 0.01 -14.58
N GLY A 344 13.96 0.77 -13.50
CA GLY A 344 12.81 1.28 -12.74
C GLY A 344 11.89 2.15 -13.59
N TRP A 345 12.44 3.01 -14.44
CA TRP A 345 11.68 3.87 -15.34
C TRP A 345 10.87 3.07 -16.40
N VAL A 346 11.48 2.07 -17.02
CA VAL A 346 10.81 1.21 -18.02
C VAL A 346 9.73 0.32 -17.37
N LEU A 347 9.96 -0.09 -16.13
CA LEU A 347 9.04 -0.99 -15.43
C LEU A 347 7.84 -0.25 -14.81
N LEU A 348 7.97 1.03 -14.49
CA LEU A 348 6.91 1.81 -13.84
C LEU A 348 5.60 1.84 -14.64
N PRO A 349 5.56 2.16 -15.96
CA PRO A 349 4.32 2.14 -16.72
C PRO A 349 3.64 0.77 -16.75
N ILE A 350 4.45 -0.31 -16.85
CA ILE A 350 3.95 -1.69 -16.83
C ILE A 350 3.29 -2.01 -15.49
N VAL A 351 3.91 -1.54 -14.40
CA VAL A 351 3.39 -1.75 -13.05
C VAL A 351 2.10 -0.94 -12.85
N THR A 352 2.06 0.30 -13.28
CA THR A 352 0.87 1.17 -13.12
C THR A 352 -0.30 0.71 -14.00
N GLU A 353 -0.05 0.24 -15.22
CA GLU A 353 -1.08 -0.32 -16.10
C GLU A 353 -1.68 -1.63 -15.53
N ILE A 354 -0.86 -2.51 -14.93
CA ILE A 354 -1.34 -3.76 -14.35
C ILE A 354 -2.08 -3.54 -13.03
N ILE A 355 -1.72 -2.51 -12.28
CA ILE A 355 -2.36 -2.18 -11.01
C ILE A 355 -3.79 -1.64 -11.22
N ASN A 356 -4.09 -1.18 -12.43
CA ASN A 356 -5.42 -0.63 -12.81
C ASN A 356 -6.03 0.21 -11.66
N LEU A 357 -5.20 1.11 -11.09
CA LEU A 357 -5.71 2.06 -10.13
C LEU A 357 -6.75 2.89 -10.89
N GLU A 358 -8.00 2.77 -10.54
CA GLU A 358 -9.14 3.51 -11.07
C GLU A 358 -8.89 5.03 -11.10
N TYR A 359 -7.90 5.46 -10.36
CA TYR A 359 -7.36 6.82 -10.28
C TYR A 359 -6.09 7.03 -11.12
N SER A 360 -5.90 6.28 -12.22
CA SER A 360 -4.74 6.43 -13.13
C SER A 360 -4.76 7.70 -13.99
N MET A 361 -5.62 8.68 -13.69
CA MET A 361 -5.51 10.04 -14.21
C MET A 361 -4.22 10.75 -13.74
N VAL A 362 -3.55 10.22 -12.74
CA VAL A 362 -2.22 10.66 -12.36
C VAL A 362 -1.22 10.20 -13.41
N GLY A 363 -0.87 11.08 -14.32
CA GLY A 363 0.22 10.84 -15.25
C GLY A 363 1.42 10.28 -14.49
N THR A 364 1.96 9.13 -14.94
CA THR A 364 3.07 8.42 -14.33
C THR A 364 4.32 9.31 -14.29
N SER A 365 4.41 10.19 -13.29
CA SER A 365 5.60 11.01 -13.09
C SER A 365 6.68 10.17 -12.39
N VAL A 366 7.73 9.85 -13.15
CA VAL A 366 8.89 9.17 -12.58
C VAL A 366 9.61 10.11 -11.60
N SER A 367 9.63 9.75 -10.34
CA SER A 367 10.41 10.49 -9.34
C SER A 367 11.89 10.45 -9.68
N THR A 368 12.48 11.62 -9.93
CA THR A 368 13.91 11.81 -10.13
C THR A 368 14.63 12.19 -8.84
N SER A 369 14.03 11.87 -7.66
CA SER A 369 14.59 12.24 -6.37
C SER A 369 16.06 11.81 -6.24
N PRO A 370 16.98 12.73 -5.90
CA PRO A 370 18.39 12.40 -5.67
C PRO A 370 18.59 11.36 -4.55
N LEU A 371 17.60 11.24 -3.67
CA LEU A 371 17.63 10.29 -2.54
C LEU A 371 17.72 8.84 -3.02
N ILE A 372 17.09 8.49 -4.13
CA ILE A 372 17.16 7.16 -4.77
C ILE A 372 18.63 6.79 -5.03
N PHE A 373 19.37 7.69 -5.65
CA PHE A 373 20.78 7.46 -6.00
C PHE A 373 21.68 7.44 -4.76
N VAL A 374 21.43 8.31 -3.79
CA VAL A 374 22.19 8.38 -2.53
C VAL A 374 22.03 7.11 -1.72
N ILE A 375 20.80 6.64 -1.52
CA ILE A 375 20.51 5.40 -0.76
C ILE A 375 21.14 4.20 -1.47
N ALA A 376 20.92 4.02 -2.77
CA ALA A 376 21.45 2.91 -3.54
C ALA A 376 22.99 2.91 -3.56
N ALA A 377 23.60 4.10 -3.71
CA ALA A 377 25.05 4.26 -3.66
C ALA A 377 25.61 3.89 -2.27
N LEU A 378 24.99 4.37 -1.20
CA LEU A 378 25.38 4.07 0.17
C LEU A 378 25.34 2.57 0.45
N PHE A 379 24.22 1.90 0.13
CA PHE A 379 24.08 0.44 0.28
C PHE A 379 25.11 -0.32 -0.52
N THR A 380 25.33 0.06 -1.78
CA THR A 380 26.35 -0.59 -2.64
C THR A 380 27.75 -0.42 -2.07
N ILE A 381 28.14 0.80 -1.69
CA ILE A 381 29.47 1.08 -1.11
C ILE A 381 29.66 0.30 0.19
N LEU A 382 28.69 0.32 1.10
CA LEU A 382 28.73 -0.44 2.34
C LEU A 382 28.89 -1.94 2.07
N THR A 383 28.10 -2.47 1.13
CA THR A 383 28.16 -3.90 0.73
C THR A 383 29.55 -4.26 0.19
N VAL A 384 30.15 -3.44 -0.68
CA VAL A 384 31.52 -3.65 -1.21
C VAL A 384 32.55 -3.62 -0.05
N LEU A 385 32.48 -2.62 0.82
CA LEU A 385 33.42 -2.45 1.93
C LEU A 385 33.36 -3.63 2.91
N ILE A 386 32.15 -4.09 3.24
CA ILE A 386 31.96 -5.23 4.16
C ILE A 386 32.44 -6.53 3.49
N SER A 387 32.07 -6.76 2.22
CA SER A 387 32.39 -7.96 1.46
C SER A 387 33.90 -8.13 1.24
N THR A 388 34.63 -7.05 1.04
CA THR A 388 36.08 -7.09 0.75
C THR A 388 36.93 -7.21 2.02
N ARG A 389 36.40 -6.89 3.24
CA ARG A 389 37.16 -6.91 4.50
C ARG A 389 37.78 -8.28 4.83
N LYS A 390 37.01 -9.37 4.71
CA LYS A 390 37.47 -10.75 5.03
C LYS A 390 38.51 -11.24 4.01
N PRO A 391 38.28 -11.15 2.67
CA PRO A 391 39.29 -11.51 1.66
C PRO A 391 40.58 -10.72 1.81
N ALA A 392 40.51 -9.40 1.98
CA ALA A 392 41.68 -8.57 2.18
C ALA A 392 42.49 -8.92 3.44
N LYS A 393 41.80 -9.27 4.56
CA LYS A 393 42.46 -9.74 5.79
C LYS A 393 43.13 -11.10 5.59
N LYS A 394 42.50 -12.00 4.80
CA LYS A 394 43.03 -13.33 4.46
C LYS A 394 44.30 -13.20 3.61
N ALA A 395 44.29 -12.40 2.53
CA ALA A 395 45.46 -12.08 1.72
C ALA A 395 46.65 -11.55 2.55
N ALA A 396 46.34 -10.65 3.46
CA ALA A 396 47.36 -9.98 4.29
C ALA A 396 47.97 -10.87 5.38
N LYS A 397 47.33 -11.96 5.78
CA LYS A 397 47.84 -12.87 6.87
C LYS A 397 48.67 -14.02 6.37
N ILE A 398 48.66 -14.35 5.08
CA ILE A 398 49.38 -15.48 4.51
C ILE A 398 50.90 -15.26 4.62
N SER A 399 51.63 -16.24 5.14
CA SER A 399 53.12 -16.18 5.25
C SER A 399 53.78 -16.41 3.88
N PRO A 400 54.98 -15.89 3.64
CA PRO A 400 55.72 -16.11 2.41
C PRO A 400 55.91 -17.61 2.04
N LEU A 401 56.25 -18.39 3.05
CA LEU A 401 56.49 -19.84 2.90
C LEU A 401 55.17 -20.58 2.55
N GLU A 402 54.07 -20.19 3.20
CA GLU A 402 52.75 -20.72 2.96
C GLU A 402 52.22 -20.31 1.58
N ALA A 403 52.53 -19.12 1.08
CA ALA A 403 52.13 -18.61 -0.21
C ALA A 403 52.87 -19.34 -1.37
N ILE A 404 54.12 -19.67 -1.22
CA ILE A 404 54.88 -20.45 -2.21
C ILE A 404 54.44 -21.92 -2.27
N ARG A 405 54.10 -22.47 -1.09
CA ARG A 405 53.60 -23.86 -0.97
C ARG A 405 52.08 -23.95 -1.06
N TYR A 406 51.39 -22.83 -1.35
CA TYR A 406 49.95 -22.76 -1.37
C TYR A 406 49.39 -23.55 -2.56
N THR A 407 49.14 -24.80 -2.29
CA THR A 407 48.24 -25.65 -3.02
C THR A 407 46.98 -25.77 -2.13
N GLU A 408 45.79 -25.54 -2.64
CA GLU A 408 44.50 -25.69 -1.86
C GLU A 408 44.42 -27.07 -1.16
N GLN A 409 45.21 -27.99 -1.54
CA GLN A 409 45.31 -29.35 -0.95
C GLN A 409 45.86 -29.38 0.49
N ASN A 410 46.69 -28.44 0.91
CA ASN A 410 47.35 -28.48 2.23
C ASN A 410 46.48 -27.99 3.37
N ALA A 411 45.29 -27.46 3.11
CA ALA A 411 44.37 -26.94 4.14
C ALA A 411 43.44 -28.00 4.76
N TYR A 412 43.54 -29.26 4.29
CA TYR A 412 42.61 -30.28 4.75
C TYR A 412 43.27 -31.20 5.77
N LYS A 413 42.69 -31.30 6.98
CA LYS A 413 43.00 -32.35 7.95
C LYS A 413 42.77 -33.69 7.31
N LYS A 414 43.74 -34.58 7.36
CA LYS A 414 43.61 -35.99 6.93
C LYS A 414 42.43 -36.63 7.67
N SER A 415 41.35 -36.81 6.95
CA SER A 415 40.25 -37.68 7.38
C SER A 415 40.64 -39.11 6.96
N SER A 416 40.63 -40.02 7.89
CA SER A 416 40.89 -41.43 7.61
C SER A 416 39.77 -41.99 6.73
N ALA A 417 40.01 -42.08 5.43
CA ALA A 417 39.08 -42.64 4.48
C ALA A 417 38.99 -44.17 4.64
N LYS A 418 37.81 -44.66 5.03
CA LYS A 418 37.49 -46.09 4.92
C LYS A 418 37.60 -46.49 3.43
N ARG A 419 38.48 -47.48 3.15
CA ARG A 419 38.64 -48.06 1.82
C ARG A 419 37.32 -48.70 1.38
N THR A 420 36.71 -48.19 0.33
CA THR A 420 35.57 -48.79 -0.34
C THR A 420 35.91 -49.25 -1.75
N ASN A 421 35.61 -50.50 -2.06
CA ASN A 421 36.03 -51.21 -3.29
C ASN A 421 35.34 -50.73 -4.60
N ARG A 422 34.38 -49.77 -4.58
CA ARG A 422 33.76 -49.19 -5.77
C ARG A 422 33.52 -47.68 -5.61
N VAL A 423 34.29 -46.90 -6.34
CA VAL A 423 34.10 -45.44 -6.38
C VAL A 423 33.02 -45.09 -7.40
N LYS A 424 31.78 -44.80 -6.94
CA LYS A 424 30.76 -44.22 -7.81
C LYS A 424 31.01 -42.69 -7.97
N LEU A 425 30.90 -42.20 -9.21
CA LEU A 425 31.08 -40.76 -9.51
C LEU A 425 30.15 -39.86 -8.67
N SER A 426 28.92 -40.28 -8.40
CA SER A 426 27.97 -39.54 -7.55
C SER A 426 28.48 -39.40 -6.10
N ARG A 427 29.07 -40.46 -5.50
CA ARG A 427 29.64 -40.39 -4.15
C ARG A 427 30.89 -39.50 -4.11
N MET A 428 31.68 -39.46 -5.19
CA MET A 428 32.82 -38.57 -5.33
C MET A 428 32.38 -37.13 -5.41
N ALA A 429 31.33 -36.82 -6.19
CA ALA A 429 30.70 -35.47 -6.28
C ALA A 429 30.19 -35.02 -4.91
N PHE A 430 29.45 -35.85 -4.19
CA PHE A 430 28.95 -35.53 -2.84
C PHE A 430 30.09 -35.29 -1.84
N SER A 431 31.15 -36.09 -1.86
CA SER A 431 32.33 -35.90 -1.02
C SER A 431 33.06 -34.59 -1.29
N ASN A 432 33.01 -34.10 -2.53
CA ASN A 432 33.58 -32.81 -2.92
C ASN A 432 32.85 -31.62 -2.29
N LEU A 433 31.54 -31.68 -2.09
CA LEU A 433 30.79 -30.67 -1.33
C LEU A 433 31.28 -30.53 0.10
N GLY A 434 31.56 -31.66 0.77
CA GLY A 434 32.07 -31.70 2.15
C GLY A 434 33.49 -31.19 2.29
N ARG A 435 34.27 -31.19 1.20
CA ARG A 435 35.68 -30.79 1.16
C ARG A 435 35.85 -29.28 1.37
N ASN A 436 34.89 -28.42 0.91
CA ASN A 436 34.94 -26.98 1.09
C ASN A 436 33.60 -26.44 1.62
N ARG A 437 33.22 -26.84 2.84
CA ARG A 437 31.90 -26.59 3.44
C ARG A 437 31.47 -25.12 3.40
N ARG A 438 32.38 -24.17 3.64
CA ARG A 438 32.10 -22.74 3.63
C ARG A 438 31.64 -22.25 2.24
N ARG A 439 32.37 -22.68 1.18
CA ARG A 439 32.06 -22.30 -0.19
C ARG A 439 30.73 -22.92 -0.63
N SER A 440 30.53 -24.21 -0.30
CA SER A 440 29.26 -24.90 -0.56
C SER A 440 28.08 -24.23 0.16
N ALA A 441 28.24 -23.82 1.42
CA ALA A 441 27.21 -23.10 2.15
C ALA A 441 26.83 -21.76 1.51
N PHE A 442 27.81 -20.98 1.04
CA PHE A 442 27.50 -19.69 0.39
C PHE A 442 26.71 -19.84 -0.91
N ILE A 443 26.94 -20.89 -1.68
CA ILE A 443 26.17 -21.19 -2.91
C ILE A 443 24.74 -21.54 -2.53
N ILE A 444 24.61 -22.51 -1.64
CA ILE A 444 23.31 -22.97 -1.17
C ILE A 444 22.51 -21.80 -0.62
N ILE A 445 23.12 -20.94 0.21
CA ILE A 445 22.45 -19.74 0.75
C ILE A 445 22.05 -18.77 -0.37
N SER A 446 22.90 -18.55 -1.37
CA SER A 446 22.59 -17.65 -2.48
C SER A 446 21.41 -18.13 -3.34
N LEU A 447 21.30 -19.44 -3.57
CA LEU A 447 20.19 -20.05 -4.31
C LEU A 447 18.91 -20.10 -3.46
N LEU A 448 19.02 -20.50 -2.18
CA LEU A 448 17.83 -20.60 -1.32
C LEU A 448 17.13 -19.27 -1.07
N LEU A 449 17.87 -18.13 -1.03
CA LEU A 449 17.26 -16.81 -0.86
C LEU A 449 16.24 -16.51 -1.95
N CYS A 450 16.53 -16.87 -3.19
CA CYS A 450 15.60 -16.72 -4.29
C CYS A 450 14.35 -17.61 -4.11
N ILE A 451 14.56 -18.89 -3.72
CA ILE A 451 13.44 -19.82 -3.47
C ILE A 451 12.54 -19.30 -2.38
N VAL A 452 13.11 -18.83 -1.27
CA VAL A 452 12.35 -18.27 -0.14
C VAL A 452 11.56 -17.05 -0.56
N LEU A 453 12.17 -16.15 -1.32
CA LEU A 453 11.51 -14.92 -1.77
C LEU A 453 10.33 -15.21 -2.70
N PHE A 454 10.53 -16.00 -3.77
CA PHE A 454 9.44 -16.34 -4.69
C PHE A 454 8.32 -17.08 -3.98
N ASN A 455 8.65 -18.02 -3.08
CA ASN A 455 7.64 -18.75 -2.34
C ASN A 455 6.84 -17.80 -1.41
N SER A 456 7.50 -16.84 -0.78
CA SER A 456 6.83 -15.83 0.07
C SER A 456 5.88 -14.97 -0.73
N ILE A 457 6.26 -14.53 -1.93
CA ILE A 457 5.41 -13.72 -2.82
C ILE A 457 4.14 -14.49 -3.19
N ILE A 458 4.30 -15.74 -3.62
CA ILE A 458 3.15 -16.58 -4.01
C ILE A 458 2.26 -16.91 -2.81
N ILE A 459 2.84 -17.16 -1.62
CA ILE A 459 2.04 -17.36 -0.40
C ILE A 459 1.21 -16.11 -0.11
N VAL A 460 1.81 -14.91 -0.10
CA VAL A 460 1.07 -13.66 0.14
C VAL A 460 -0.04 -13.48 -0.89
N THR A 461 0.25 -13.70 -2.17
CA THR A 461 -0.73 -13.57 -3.26
C THR A 461 -1.89 -14.57 -3.14
N GLN A 462 -1.60 -15.82 -2.79
CA GLN A 462 -2.63 -16.86 -2.60
C GLN A 462 -3.35 -16.77 -1.27
N SER A 463 -2.88 -15.92 -0.37
CA SER A 463 -3.51 -15.66 0.92
C SER A 463 -4.55 -14.53 0.86
N LEU A 464 -4.67 -13.82 -0.26
CA LEU A 464 -5.76 -12.89 -0.52
C LEU A 464 -7.08 -13.67 -0.60
N ASP A 465 -7.99 -13.41 0.33
CA ASP A 465 -9.26 -14.10 0.51
C ASP A 465 -10.39 -13.30 -0.14
N GLU A 466 -10.79 -13.73 -1.31
CA GLU A 466 -11.81 -13.07 -2.12
C GLU A 466 -13.19 -13.10 -1.44
N GLU A 467 -13.52 -14.21 -0.77
CA GLU A 467 -14.79 -14.35 -0.07
C GLU A 467 -14.88 -13.39 1.11
N LYS A 468 -13.82 -13.27 1.90
CA LYS A 468 -13.75 -12.28 2.98
C LYS A 468 -13.87 -10.85 2.46
N TRP A 469 -13.19 -10.54 1.35
CA TRP A 469 -13.22 -9.21 0.74
C TRP A 469 -14.63 -8.83 0.30
N VAL A 470 -15.30 -9.68 -0.46
CA VAL A 470 -16.65 -9.45 -0.96
C VAL A 470 -17.67 -9.41 0.19
N ASN A 471 -17.68 -10.44 1.05
CA ASN A 471 -18.65 -10.57 2.14
C ASN A 471 -18.56 -9.49 3.22
N ARG A 472 -17.50 -8.69 3.23
CA ARG A 472 -17.41 -7.52 4.11
C ARG A 472 -18.14 -6.30 3.54
N VAL A 473 -18.33 -6.25 2.23
CA VAL A 473 -18.96 -5.13 1.55
C VAL A 473 -20.40 -5.43 1.19
N THR A 474 -20.69 -6.60 0.64
CA THR A 474 -22.01 -6.92 0.10
C THR A 474 -22.45 -8.37 0.37
N ARG A 475 -23.78 -8.60 0.33
CA ARG A 475 -24.43 -9.91 0.37
C ARG A 475 -25.10 -10.28 -0.94
N THR A 476 -25.20 -9.33 -1.87
CA THR A 476 -25.85 -9.52 -3.17
C THR A 476 -24.86 -9.30 -4.30
N ASP A 477 -25.17 -9.80 -5.50
CA ASP A 477 -24.32 -9.63 -6.66
C ASP A 477 -24.18 -8.16 -7.06
N PHE A 478 -25.29 -7.42 -6.95
CA PHE A 478 -25.39 -6.00 -7.28
C PHE A 478 -26.08 -5.23 -6.17
N ASN A 479 -25.63 -4.01 -5.94
CA ASN A 479 -26.27 -3.04 -5.06
C ASN A 479 -26.26 -1.68 -5.74
N VAL A 480 -27.40 -1.03 -5.75
CA VAL A 480 -27.62 0.28 -6.37
C VAL A 480 -28.04 1.26 -5.29
N TYR A 481 -27.54 2.49 -5.38
CA TYR A 481 -27.72 3.55 -4.39
C TYR A 481 -28.00 4.88 -5.07
N ASN A 482 -28.52 5.85 -4.31
CA ASN A 482 -28.31 7.24 -4.69
C ASN A 482 -26.83 7.60 -4.50
N SER A 483 -26.27 8.40 -5.39
CA SER A 483 -24.85 8.83 -5.33
C SER A 483 -24.51 9.57 -4.03
N ALA A 484 -25.48 10.21 -3.37
CA ALA A 484 -25.32 10.81 -2.04
C ALA A 484 -24.79 9.81 -0.99
N ALA A 485 -25.09 8.53 -1.11
CA ALA A 485 -24.61 7.49 -0.19
C ALA A 485 -23.07 7.32 -0.20
N PHE A 486 -22.40 7.78 -1.26
CA PHE A 486 -20.92 7.78 -1.37
C PHE A 486 -20.29 9.08 -0.88
N ASN A 487 -21.09 10.10 -0.53
CA ASN A 487 -20.58 11.32 0.08
C ASN A 487 -20.13 11.03 1.51
N VAL A 488 -18.80 10.96 1.72
CA VAL A 488 -18.18 10.61 3.00
C VAL A 488 -18.48 11.65 4.10
N MET A 489 -18.79 12.88 3.72
CA MET A 489 -19.01 14.00 4.66
C MET A 489 -20.47 14.12 5.11
N GLU A 490 -21.40 13.90 4.21
CA GLU A 490 -22.82 14.13 4.48
C GLU A 490 -23.66 12.84 4.40
N GLY A 491 -23.36 11.93 3.45
CA GLY A 491 -24.16 10.75 3.24
C GLY A 491 -25.59 11.08 2.81
N VAL A 492 -26.51 10.16 3.01
CA VAL A 492 -27.95 10.36 2.78
C VAL A 492 -28.55 11.07 4.02
N GLN A 493 -28.94 12.33 3.88
CA GLN A 493 -29.41 13.19 4.96
C GLN A 493 -30.90 13.52 4.88
N HIS A 494 -31.44 13.66 3.67
CA HIS A 494 -32.79 14.15 3.39
C HIS A 494 -33.62 13.15 2.60
N HIS A 495 -34.95 13.30 2.60
CA HIS A 495 -35.85 12.45 1.83
C HIS A 495 -35.57 12.52 0.31
N GLU A 496 -35.07 13.64 -0.18
CA GLU A 496 -34.69 13.81 -1.60
C GLU A 496 -33.47 12.98 -2.02
N ASP A 497 -32.64 12.54 -1.06
CA ASP A 497 -31.51 11.66 -1.32
C ASP A 497 -31.91 10.20 -1.56
N THR A 498 -33.21 9.92 -1.73
CA THR A 498 -33.72 8.57 -2.01
C THR A 498 -33.28 8.05 -3.36
N LEU A 499 -33.02 6.74 -3.45
CA LEU A 499 -32.93 6.09 -4.76
C LEU A 499 -34.31 6.12 -5.44
N SER A 500 -34.37 6.65 -6.64
CA SER A 500 -35.66 6.86 -7.32
C SER A 500 -36.35 5.53 -7.67
N GLN A 501 -37.67 5.45 -7.44
CA GLN A 501 -38.46 4.26 -7.80
C GLN A 501 -38.38 3.96 -9.29
N GLN A 502 -38.23 4.97 -10.14
CA GLN A 502 -38.07 4.79 -11.59
C GLN A 502 -36.77 4.04 -11.93
N ALA A 503 -35.67 4.31 -11.22
CA ALA A 503 -34.42 3.57 -11.40
C ALA A 503 -34.58 2.11 -10.95
N VAL A 504 -35.22 1.89 -9.81
CA VAL A 504 -35.50 0.54 -9.29
C VAL A 504 -36.36 -0.25 -10.26
N ASP A 505 -37.48 0.30 -10.74
CA ASP A 505 -38.38 -0.38 -11.66
C ASP A 505 -37.68 -0.74 -13.01
N LEU A 506 -36.82 0.14 -13.49
CA LEU A 506 -36.05 -0.08 -14.72
C LEU A 506 -35.03 -1.23 -14.54
N ILE A 507 -34.38 -1.29 -13.40
CA ILE A 507 -33.37 -2.32 -13.09
C ILE A 507 -34.07 -3.66 -12.79
N ALA A 508 -35.12 -3.66 -11.99
CA ALA A 508 -35.92 -4.84 -11.68
C ALA A 508 -36.55 -5.48 -12.93
N GLY A 509 -36.82 -4.69 -13.95
CA GLY A 509 -37.33 -5.16 -15.25
C GLY A 509 -36.27 -5.84 -16.13
N GLN A 510 -35.00 -5.86 -15.72
CA GLN A 510 -33.95 -6.52 -16.51
C GLN A 510 -34.00 -8.05 -16.37
N PRO A 511 -33.61 -8.79 -17.41
CA PRO A 511 -33.61 -10.25 -17.36
C PRO A 511 -32.70 -10.81 -16.30
N GLY A 512 -33.17 -11.82 -15.56
CA GLY A 512 -32.38 -12.58 -14.60
C GLY A 512 -32.24 -11.96 -13.21
N VAL A 513 -32.93 -10.85 -12.94
CA VAL A 513 -32.99 -10.26 -11.58
C VAL A 513 -33.77 -11.18 -10.67
N GLU A 514 -33.18 -11.51 -9.52
CA GLU A 514 -33.77 -12.36 -8.47
C GLU A 514 -33.29 -11.91 -7.10
N ASP A 515 -33.96 -12.38 -6.04
CA ASP A 515 -33.62 -12.10 -4.64
C ASP A 515 -33.48 -10.60 -4.34
N GLU A 516 -34.50 -9.84 -4.74
CA GLU A 516 -34.54 -8.38 -4.55
C GLU A 516 -34.56 -8.02 -3.07
N ARG A 517 -33.78 -7.02 -2.67
CA ARG A 517 -33.62 -6.55 -1.31
C ARG A 517 -33.71 -5.03 -1.26
N TYR A 518 -34.53 -4.54 -0.40
CA TYR A 518 -34.75 -3.11 -0.19
C TYR A 518 -34.30 -2.76 1.22
N LEU A 519 -33.49 -1.72 1.33
CA LEU A 519 -33.09 -1.15 2.63
C LEU A 519 -33.47 0.32 2.65
N TYR A 520 -34.43 0.66 3.50
CA TYR A 520 -34.86 2.01 3.79
C TYR A 520 -34.18 2.53 5.03
N ARG A 521 -34.09 3.86 5.17
CA ARG A 521 -33.61 4.51 6.37
C ARG A 521 -34.43 5.74 6.69
N ASN A 522 -34.43 6.15 7.96
CA ASN A 522 -34.87 7.47 8.34
C ASN A 522 -33.81 8.55 8.00
N THR A 523 -34.24 9.80 7.92
CA THR A 523 -33.41 10.96 7.55
C THR A 523 -33.54 12.06 8.61
N LYS A 524 -32.80 13.15 8.46
CA LYS A 524 -32.96 14.35 9.30
C LYS A 524 -34.36 14.98 9.22
N ASP A 525 -35.10 14.69 8.17
CA ASP A 525 -36.48 15.19 7.99
C ASP A 525 -37.50 14.46 8.86
N ASP A 526 -37.11 13.29 9.43
CA ASP A 526 -37.97 12.44 10.26
C ASP A 526 -37.82 12.70 11.77
N ARG A 527 -37.37 13.85 12.19
CA ARG A 527 -37.12 14.18 13.61
C ARG A 527 -38.33 14.15 14.53
N ASN A 528 -39.51 14.12 13.97
CA ASN A 528 -40.75 13.91 14.71
C ASN A 528 -40.92 12.44 15.20
N VAL A 529 -40.06 11.51 14.74
CA VAL A 529 -40.03 10.12 15.17
C VAL A 529 -38.87 9.88 16.12
N LEU A 530 -39.19 9.52 17.37
CA LEU A 530 -38.22 9.28 18.42
C LEU A 530 -38.29 7.82 18.93
N VAL A 531 -37.16 7.31 19.36
CA VAL A 531 -37.03 5.95 19.88
C VAL A 531 -36.73 5.97 21.36
N ASP A 532 -37.48 5.22 22.12
CA ASP A 532 -37.17 4.87 23.51
C ASP A 532 -36.52 3.51 23.55
N TYR A 533 -35.22 3.51 23.81
CA TYR A 533 -34.40 2.30 23.89
C TYR A 533 -34.40 1.64 25.26
N GLY A 534 -35.00 2.30 26.27
CA GLY A 534 -34.96 1.83 27.65
C GLY A 534 -33.60 1.99 28.34
N PHE A 535 -32.72 2.89 27.88
CA PHE A 535 -31.42 3.10 28.49
C PHE A 535 -31.54 3.47 29.98
N GLU A 536 -30.80 2.76 30.83
CA GLU A 536 -30.74 3.02 32.27
C GLU A 536 -29.57 3.94 32.64
N ASP A 537 -28.42 3.78 32.03
CA ASP A 537 -27.17 4.52 32.28
C ASP A 537 -26.74 5.33 31.05
N LEU A 538 -26.73 6.65 31.20
CA LEU A 538 -26.25 7.61 30.21
C LEU A 538 -24.95 8.32 30.66
N SER A 539 -24.29 7.77 31.68
CA SER A 539 -23.02 8.37 32.11
C SER A 539 -21.96 8.28 31.04
N GLY A 540 -21.41 9.44 30.65
CA GLY A 540 -20.45 9.55 29.56
C GLY A 540 -21.07 9.62 28.16
N ILE A 541 -22.41 9.79 28.09
CA ILE A 541 -23.15 10.06 26.85
C ILE A 541 -23.54 11.53 26.84
N GLU A 542 -23.22 12.24 25.76
CA GLU A 542 -23.65 13.63 25.60
C GLU A 542 -24.99 13.68 24.88
N LEU A 543 -25.89 14.49 25.39
CA LEU A 543 -27.23 14.69 24.84
C LEU A 543 -27.27 16.01 24.08
N PHE A 544 -27.59 15.94 22.81
CA PHE A 544 -27.74 17.12 21.95
C PHE A 544 -29.20 17.43 21.72
N HIS A 545 -29.55 18.72 21.79
CA HIS A 545 -30.88 19.23 21.48
C HIS A 545 -30.96 19.73 20.04
N GLU A 546 -32.13 19.64 19.48
CA GLU A 546 -32.44 19.96 18.09
C GLU A 546 -32.11 21.39 17.64
N GLU A 547 -32.12 22.34 18.58
CA GLU A 547 -31.84 23.76 18.30
C GLU A 547 -30.35 24.06 18.05
N GLU A 548 -29.44 23.16 18.38
CA GLU A 548 -28.00 23.42 18.33
C GLU A 548 -27.35 23.05 16.98
N GLY A 549 -28.08 22.56 16.02
CA GLY A 549 -27.83 22.64 14.56
C GLY A 549 -26.56 21.96 14.01
N VAL A 550 -25.62 21.46 14.80
CA VAL A 550 -24.34 20.93 14.30
C VAL A 550 -23.93 19.64 15.02
N VAL A 551 -23.79 18.58 14.26
CA VAL A 551 -23.18 17.34 14.73
C VAL A 551 -21.68 17.54 14.93
N ASN A 552 -21.23 17.39 16.15
CA ASN A 552 -19.84 17.53 16.49
C ASN A 552 -19.03 16.26 16.11
N GLN A 553 -18.35 16.28 14.99
CA GLN A 553 -17.56 15.16 14.50
C GLN A 553 -16.27 14.87 15.28
N SER A 554 -15.92 15.68 16.25
CA SER A 554 -14.66 15.53 17.00
C SER A 554 -14.83 15.17 18.47
N TYR A 555 -16.04 14.82 18.89
CA TYR A 555 -16.28 14.39 20.27
C TYR A 555 -15.61 13.02 20.54
N GLN A 556 -14.80 12.94 21.59
CA GLN A 556 -14.15 11.69 22.01
C GLN A 556 -15.05 10.77 22.86
N GLY A 557 -16.34 11.02 22.91
CA GLY A 557 -17.36 10.30 23.67
C GLY A 557 -18.45 9.75 22.77
N TYR A 558 -19.56 9.33 23.40
CA TYR A 558 -20.76 8.89 22.70
C TYR A 558 -21.83 9.97 22.79
N SER A 559 -22.64 10.11 21.74
CA SER A 559 -23.65 11.17 21.61
C SER A 559 -25.03 10.62 21.24
N LEU A 560 -26.08 11.25 21.74
CA LEU A 560 -27.47 10.97 21.38
C LEU A 560 -28.20 12.30 21.13
N TYR A 561 -29.10 12.30 20.16
CA TYR A 561 -30.00 13.43 19.92
C TYR A 561 -31.34 13.23 20.61
N THR A 562 -31.82 14.27 21.28
CA THR A 562 -33.11 14.25 21.99
C THR A 562 -33.85 15.56 21.79
N SER A 563 -35.17 15.51 21.83
CA SER A 563 -36.04 16.71 21.86
C SER A 563 -36.24 17.24 23.27
N SER A 564 -35.91 16.48 24.33
CA SER A 564 -36.20 16.83 25.73
C SER A 564 -35.36 16.03 26.70
N ASP A 565 -34.75 16.69 27.68
CA ASP A 565 -33.98 16.04 28.77
C ASP A 565 -34.84 15.21 29.72
N THR A 566 -36.12 15.41 29.73
CA THR A 566 -37.04 14.74 30.66
C THR A 566 -37.67 13.50 30.07
N GLU A 567 -37.76 13.39 28.75
CA GLU A 567 -38.30 12.24 28.06
C GLU A 567 -37.14 11.43 27.49
N ARG A 568 -36.93 10.20 27.99
CA ARG A 568 -35.82 9.30 27.48
C ARG A 568 -36.14 8.80 26.09
N ARG A 569 -36.33 9.73 25.13
CA ARG A 569 -36.60 9.48 23.72
C ARG A 569 -35.54 10.15 22.84
N TYR A 570 -35.00 9.39 21.94
CA TYR A 570 -33.84 9.79 21.16
C TYR A 570 -34.15 9.68 19.68
N PHE A 571 -33.53 10.51 18.87
CA PHE A 571 -33.51 10.29 17.44
C PHE A 571 -32.67 9.04 17.16
N GLY A 572 -33.20 8.09 16.41
CA GLY A 572 -32.56 6.79 16.20
C GLY A 572 -32.00 6.59 14.81
N ASN A 573 -31.06 5.68 14.66
CA ASN A 573 -30.65 5.14 13.37
C ASN A 573 -31.55 3.95 13.03
N VAL A 574 -32.65 4.20 12.34
CA VAL A 574 -33.68 3.20 12.07
C VAL A 574 -33.66 2.79 10.60
N MET A 575 -33.63 1.49 10.37
CA MET A 575 -33.59 0.89 9.04
C MET A 575 -34.84 0.02 8.83
N GLY A 576 -35.41 0.11 7.63
CA GLY A 576 -36.49 -0.77 7.17
C GLY A 576 -35.99 -1.73 6.11
N ALA A 577 -36.01 -3.03 6.38
CA ALA A 577 -35.47 -4.02 5.46
C ALA A 577 -36.52 -5.01 4.96
N SER A 578 -36.41 -5.40 3.69
CA SER A 578 -37.28 -6.40 3.06
C SER A 578 -37.05 -7.81 3.62
N GLU A 579 -38.00 -8.71 3.36
CA GLU A 579 -38.00 -10.08 3.90
C GLU A 579 -36.71 -10.86 3.58
N ASN A 580 -36.20 -10.75 2.36
CA ASN A 580 -34.99 -11.46 1.90
C ASN A 580 -33.69 -10.98 2.60
N PHE A 581 -33.73 -9.83 3.27
CA PHE A 581 -32.58 -9.26 3.94
C PHE A 581 -32.15 -10.05 5.17
N TRP A 582 -33.08 -10.70 5.85
CA TRP A 582 -32.84 -11.35 7.14
C TRP A 582 -32.02 -12.65 7.02
N ALA A 583 -32.15 -13.37 5.93
CA ALA A 583 -31.56 -14.69 5.76
C ALA A 583 -30.03 -14.70 5.87
N ASP A 584 -29.39 -13.62 5.41
CA ASP A 584 -27.93 -13.50 5.35
C ASP A 584 -27.33 -12.61 6.45
N MET A 585 -28.16 -12.09 7.37
CA MET A 585 -27.65 -11.31 8.49
C MET A 585 -26.74 -12.14 9.40
N ARG A 586 -25.58 -11.58 9.75
CA ARG A 586 -24.61 -12.25 10.62
C ARG A 586 -24.96 -12.08 12.10
N ILE A 587 -25.83 -12.93 12.61
CA ILE A 587 -26.29 -12.87 14.00
C ILE A 587 -25.22 -13.41 14.94
N PHE A 588 -24.82 -12.61 15.95
CA PHE A 588 -23.89 -13.05 16.99
C PHE A 588 -24.61 -13.34 18.34
N GLU A 589 -25.76 -12.71 18.61
CA GLU A 589 -26.56 -12.91 19.82
C GLU A 589 -28.06 -13.01 19.49
N GLY A 590 -28.81 -13.89 20.16
CA GLY A 590 -30.24 -14.10 19.94
C GLY A 590 -30.55 -15.22 18.94
N GLU A 591 -31.64 -15.06 18.16
CA GLU A 591 -32.09 -16.04 17.17
C GLU A 591 -31.16 -16.13 16.00
N LYS A 592 -30.58 -17.32 15.73
CA LYS A 592 -29.58 -17.56 14.68
C LYS A 592 -30.11 -18.38 13.52
N ASP A 593 -31.22 -19.03 13.66
CA ASP A 593 -31.81 -19.81 12.58
C ASP A 593 -32.49 -18.86 11.58
N ALA A 594 -31.98 -18.82 10.35
CA ALA A 594 -32.40 -17.85 9.34
C ALA A 594 -33.90 -17.95 9.00
N GLU A 595 -34.43 -19.17 8.91
CA GLU A 595 -35.87 -19.37 8.64
C GLU A 595 -36.74 -18.86 9.77
N THR A 596 -36.40 -19.22 11.02
CA THR A 596 -37.09 -18.73 12.22
C THR A 596 -36.96 -17.21 12.37
N LEU A 597 -35.78 -16.66 12.08
CA LEU A 597 -35.53 -15.22 12.11
C LEU A 597 -36.47 -14.49 11.14
N THR A 598 -36.49 -14.93 9.89
CA THR A 598 -37.34 -14.36 8.82
C THR A 598 -38.81 -14.44 9.18
N GLN A 599 -39.28 -15.62 9.63
CA GLN A 599 -40.67 -15.80 10.03
C GLN A 599 -41.09 -14.88 11.21
N LYS A 600 -40.22 -14.73 12.22
CA LYS A 600 -40.49 -13.82 13.34
C LYS A 600 -40.47 -12.36 12.93
N MET A 601 -39.47 -11.94 12.12
CA MET A 601 -39.42 -10.57 11.61
C MET A 601 -40.65 -10.22 10.77
N ALA A 602 -41.16 -11.15 9.94
CA ALA A 602 -42.36 -10.94 9.14
C ALA A 602 -43.63 -10.63 9.97
N THR A 603 -43.65 -10.97 11.27
CA THR A 603 -44.79 -10.59 12.16
C THR A 603 -44.82 -9.10 12.47
N GLY A 604 -43.76 -8.36 12.29
CA GLY A 604 -43.63 -6.93 12.65
C GLY A 604 -43.56 -6.66 14.15
N GLU A 605 -43.42 -7.68 14.99
CA GLU A 605 -43.34 -7.55 16.46
C GLU A 605 -41.89 -7.47 16.96
N TYR A 606 -40.93 -7.72 16.09
CA TYR A 606 -39.52 -7.83 16.45
C TYR A 606 -38.64 -6.84 15.71
N VAL A 607 -37.49 -6.56 16.36
CA VAL A 607 -36.41 -5.76 15.80
C VAL A 607 -35.06 -6.47 15.94
N ILE A 608 -34.11 -6.13 15.09
CA ILE A 608 -32.71 -6.55 15.20
C ILE A 608 -31.86 -5.34 15.50
N ILE A 609 -30.93 -5.45 16.45
CA ILE A 609 -29.94 -4.43 16.75
C ILE A 609 -28.71 -4.67 15.90
N GLY A 610 -28.34 -3.69 15.08
CA GLY A 610 -27.15 -3.72 14.26
C GLY A 610 -25.92 -3.17 14.99
N CYS A 611 -24.84 -3.94 15.00
CA CYS A 611 -23.55 -3.53 15.53
C CYS A 611 -22.54 -3.44 14.39
N PRO A 612 -21.91 -2.28 14.15
CA PRO A 612 -20.84 -2.19 13.17
C PRO A 612 -19.71 -3.19 13.47
N ILE A 613 -19.03 -3.66 12.44
CA ILE A 613 -17.91 -4.57 12.61
C ILE A 613 -16.67 -3.80 13.07
N ASP A 614 -15.99 -4.30 14.11
CA ASP A 614 -14.66 -3.81 14.46
C ASP A 614 -13.67 -4.14 13.31
N LYS A 615 -13.01 -3.11 12.78
CA LYS A 615 -12.10 -3.24 11.63
C LYS A 615 -10.88 -4.11 11.91
N LEU A 616 -10.55 -4.30 13.20
CA LEU A 616 -9.34 -4.96 13.65
C LEU A 616 -9.57 -6.42 14.05
N THR A 617 -10.71 -6.71 14.66
CA THR A 617 -10.98 -8.02 15.29
C THR A 617 -11.98 -8.87 14.52
N GLU A 618 -12.71 -8.29 13.55
CA GLU A 618 -13.88 -8.88 12.89
C GLU A 618 -15.03 -9.25 13.90
N GLU A 619 -14.95 -8.73 15.11
CA GLU A 619 -15.97 -8.90 16.13
C GLU A 619 -16.94 -7.72 16.11
N PRO A 620 -18.12 -7.82 16.72
CA PRO A 620 -19.03 -6.69 16.85
C PRO A 620 -18.36 -5.56 17.64
N ASN A 621 -18.41 -4.34 17.11
CA ASN A 621 -17.96 -3.13 17.79
C ASN A 621 -19.09 -2.65 18.70
N ASN A 622 -19.18 -3.25 19.87
CA ASN A 622 -20.20 -2.87 20.84
C ASN A 622 -19.88 -1.50 21.46
N THR A 623 -20.87 -0.62 21.46
CA THR A 623 -20.80 0.65 22.18
C THR A 623 -21.41 0.50 23.57
N PRO A 624 -21.16 1.39 24.52
CA PRO A 624 -21.86 1.40 25.81
C PRO A 624 -23.40 1.45 25.69
N LEU A 625 -23.92 1.99 24.58
CA LEU A 625 -25.34 2.04 24.28
C LEU A 625 -25.86 0.68 23.78
N THR A 626 -25.14 0.01 22.87
CA THR A 626 -25.54 -1.32 22.36
C THR A 626 -25.41 -2.41 23.43
N ASP A 627 -24.49 -2.26 24.40
CA ASP A 627 -24.32 -3.20 25.51
C ASP A 627 -25.50 -3.19 26.49
N GLN A 628 -26.18 -2.06 26.61
CA GLN A 628 -27.38 -1.95 27.46
C GLN A 628 -28.62 -2.68 26.88
N LEU A 629 -28.67 -2.85 25.57
CA LEU A 629 -29.79 -3.50 24.90
C LEU A 629 -29.69 -5.02 25.01
N GLN A 630 -30.65 -5.68 25.63
CA GLN A 630 -30.66 -7.13 25.79
C GLN A 630 -31.69 -7.78 24.87
N VAL A 631 -31.39 -8.97 24.35
CA VAL A 631 -32.36 -9.78 23.59
C VAL A 631 -33.55 -10.10 24.46
N GLY A 632 -34.77 -9.85 23.99
CA GLY A 632 -36.02 -10.01 24.70
C GLY A 632 -36.56 -8.72 25.33
N GLU A 633 -35.79 -7.64 25.40
CA GLU A 633 -36.27 -6.33 25.82
C GLU A 633 -37.05 -5.64 24.69
N SER A 634 -37.80 -4.58 25.06
CA SER A 634 -38.65 -3.86 24.12
C SER A 634 -38.14 -2.47 23.82
N ILE A 635 -38.22 -2.08 22.56
CA ILE A 635 -37.96 -0.72 22.05
C ILE A 635 -39.29 -0.13 21.60
N SER A 636 -39.51 1.16 21.91
CA SER A 636 -40.79 1.85 21.61
C SER A 636 -40.52 3.04 20.68
N PHE A 637 -41.37 3.18 19.67
CA PHE A 637 -41.31 4.25 18.68
C PHE A 637 -42.45 5.25 18.93
N TYR A 638 -42.10 6.52 18.98
CA TYR A 638 -43.02 7.62 19.23
C TYR A 638 -43.00 8.58 18.01
N LYS A 639 -44.17 8.96 17.53
CA LYS A 639 -44.31 9.93 16.45
C LYS A 639 -45.15 11.09 16.95
N ASP A 640 -44.69 12.31 16.83
CA ASP A 640 -45.32 13.54 17.35
C ASP A 640 -45.70 13.42 18.83
N GLY A 641 -44.88 12.70 19.62
CA GLY A 641 -45.08 12.43 21.05
C GLY A 641 -46.01 11.27 21.38
N GLU A 642 -46.71 10.68 20.43
CA GLU A 642 -47.62 9.54 20.61
C GLU A 642 -46.92 8.20 20.35
N LEU A 643 -47.19 7.18 21.17
CA LEU A 643 -46.66 5.82 20.98
C LEU A 643 -47.29 5.19 19.72
N VAL A 644 -46.44 4.90 18.72
CA VAL A 644 -46.87 4.26 17.45
C VAL A 644 -46.65 2.76 17.48
N LYS A 645 -45.48 2.32 17.95
CA LYS A 645 -45.09 0.91 17.92
C LYS A 645 -44.22 0.55 19.12
N THR A 646 -44.37 -0.68 19.60
CA THR A 646 -43.40 -1.32 20.50
C THR A 646 -43.01 -2.66 19.91
N SER A 647 -41.73 -2.93 19.84
CA SER A 647 -41.16 -4.14 19.25
C SER A 647 -40.12 -4.75 20.19
N THR A 648 -39.99 -6.07 20.15
CA THR A 648 -39.05 -6.83 21.02
C THR A 648 -37.73 -7.08 20.26
N ILE A 649 -36.61 -6.93 20.93
CA ILE A 649 -35.28 -7.23 20.37
C ILE A 649 -35.18 -8.75 20.20
N LEU A 650 -35.12 -9.20 18.95
CA LEU A 650 -34.99 -10.61 18.57
C LEU A 650 -33.55 -11.10 18.56
N ALA A 651 -32.66 -10.27 18.08
CA ALA A 651 -31.26 -10.61 17.88
C ALA A 651 -30.37 -9.37 17.79
N LYS A 652 -29.06 -9.59 17.90
CA LYS A 652 -28.03 -8.61 17.52
C LYS A 652 -27.19 -9.13 16.37
N ALA A 653 -26.94 -8.29 15.37
CA ALA A 653 -26.25 -8.64 14.12
C ALA A 653 -25.00 -7.79 13.89
N ILE A 654 -23.97 -8.39 13.26
CA ILE A 654 -22.81 -7.67 12.74
C ILE A 654 -23.17 -7.14 11.35
N LEU A 655 -23.04 -5.83 11.16
CA LEU A 655 -23.36 -5.17 9.91
C LEU A 655 -22.16 -5.19 8.95
N VAL A 656 -22.41 -5.40 7.65
CA VAL A 656 -21.44 -5.24 6.58
C VAL A 656 -21.68 -3.91 5.83
N GLY A 657 -20.78 -3.54 4.90
CA GLY A 657 -20.81 -2.24 4.23
C GLY A 657 -22.16 -1.82 3.67
N THR A 658 -22.78 -2.68 2.84
CA THR A 658 -24.09 -2.39 2.21
C THR A 658 -25.29 -2.42 3.17
N GLU A 659 -25.09 -2.90 4.39
CA GLU A 659 -26.09 -2.94 5.46
C GLU A 659 -25.99 -1.71 6.39
N THR A 660 -24.99 -0.84 6.18
CA THR A 660 -24.76 0.40 6.94
C THR A 660 -25.11 1.62 6.10
N GLU A 661 -24.91 2.80 6.66
CA GLU A 661 -25.14 4.08 5.98
C GLU A 661 -24.22 4.32 4.78
N THR A 662 -23.12 3.58 4.67
CA THR A 662 -22.15 3.77 3.59
C THR A 662 -21.80 2.48 2.86
N PRO A 663 -21.91 2.48 1.53
CA PRO A 663 -21.61 1.31 0.69
C PRO A 663 -20.15 0.82 0.79
N THR A 664 -19.24 1.67 1.20
CA THR A 664 -17.80 1.39 1.29
C THR A 664 -17.39 0.73 2.60
N GLY A 665 -18.33 0.54 3.55
CA GLY A 665 -18.01 0.00 4.89
C GLY A 665 -17.11 0.93 5.73
N THR A 666 -16.86 2.14 5.27
CA THR A 666 -16.29 3.20 6.10
C THR A 666 -17.44 3.82 6.88
N THR A 667 -17.40 3.81 8.20
CA THR A 667 -18.33 4.58 9.00
C THR A 667 -18.24 6.04 8.54
N ALA A 668 -19.25 6.50 7.80
CA ALA A 668 -19.38 7.91 7.52
C ALA A 668 -19.53 8.62 8.86
N GLN A 669 -18.85 9.70 9.03
CA GLN A 669 -18.98 10.52 10.24
C GLN A 669 -20.32 11.24 10.34
N ALA A 670 -21.19 11.08 9.35
CA ALA A 670 -22.49 11.67 9.28
C ALA A 670 -23.57 10.71 9.82
N HIS A 671 -23.47 10.37 11.10
CA HIS A 671 -24.62 9.75 11.80
C HIS A 671 -25.71 10.79 11.98
N ILE A 672 -26.88 10.56 11.38
CA ILE A 672 -28.03 11.46 11.54
C ILE A 672 -28.54 11.48 12.98
N ALA A 673 -28.22 10.44 13.77
CA ALA A 673 -28.68 10.20 15.11
C ALA A 673 -27.54 10.05 16.13
N GLY A 674 -26.34 10.57 15.84
CA GLY A 674 -25.18 10.36 16.69
C GLY A 674 -24.82 8.87 16.82
N ASP A 675 -24.45 8.44 18.03
CA ASP A 675 -24.07 7.06 18.32
C ASP A 675 -25.25 6.14 18.71
N ALA A 676 -26.49 6.56 18.38
CA ALA A 676 -27.67 5.74 18.59
C ALA A 676 -27.53 4.38 17.88
N PRO A 677 -27.89 3.27 18.55
CA PRO A 677 -27.84 1.95 17.94
C PRO A 677 -28.63 1.86 16.65
N PHE A 678 -28.14 1.08 15.69
CA PHE A 678 -28.91 0.76 14.50
C PHE A 678 -30.05 -0.19 14.84
N VAL A 679 -31.26 0.15 14.46
CA VAL A 679 -32.48 -0.65 14.68
C VAL A 679 -33.05 -1.06 13.34
N TYR A 680 -33.12 -2.36 13.09
CA TYR A 680 -33.66 -2.92 11.86
C TYR A 680 -35.08 -3.41 12.09
N LEU A 681 -36.01 -2.88 11.31
CA LEU A 681 -37.43 -3.22 11.25
C LEU A 681 -37.77 -3.89 9.92
N PRO A 682 -38.82 -4.70 9.84
CA PRO A 682 -39.43 -5.02 8.55
C PRO A 682 -39.82 -3.73 7.82
N ASP A 683 -39.59 -3.69 6.52
CA ASP A 683 -39.91 -2.52 5.67
C ASP A 683 -41.39 -2.12 5.74
N THR A 684 -42.31 -3.08 5.96
CA THR A 684 -43.73 -2.84 6.16
C THR A 684 -43.99 -2.01 7.40
N VAL A 685 -43.33 -2.39 8.54
CA VAL A 685 -43.42 -1.64 9.80
C VAL A 685 -42.76 -0.28 9.70
N PHE A 686 -41.62 -0.22 9.04
CA PHE A 686 -40.90 1.03 8.81
C PHE A 686 -41.77 2.05 8.05
N LYS A 687 -42.44 1.60 6.98
CA LYS A 687 -43.37 2.41 6.18
C LYS A 687 -44.68 2.81 6.94
N GLU A 688 -45.02 2.13 8.02
CA GLU A 688 -46.13 2.54 8.92
C GLU A 688 -45.70 3.67 9.87
N ILE A 689 -44.42 3.68 10.28
CA ILE A 689 -43.87 4.66 11.22
C ILE A 689 -43.45 5.95 10.49
N TYR A 690 -42.77 5.81 9.36
CA TYR A 690 -42.21 6.92 8.59
C TYR A 690 -43.04 7.25 7.34
N ASP A 691 -43.46 8.54 7.20
CA ASP A 691 -44.34 8.97 6.10
C ASP A 691 -43.64 8.99 4.74
N ALA A 692 -42.33 9.28 4.71
CA ALA A 692 -41.55 9.35 3.49
C ALA A 692 -40.31 8.46 3.58
N PRO A 693 -40.47 7.12 3.44
CA PRO A 693 -39.39 6.19 3.60
C PRO A 693 -38.31 6.41 2.51
N THR A 694 -37.08 6.75 2.91
CA THR A 694 -35.96 6.97 2.01
C THR A 694 -35.29 5.65 1.66
N LEU A 695 -35.34 5.25 0.39
CA LEU A 695 -34.68 4.03 -0.08
C LEU A 695 -33.17 4.29 -0.19
N LEU A 696 -32.42 3.65 0.70
CA LEU A 696 -30.97 3.74 0.76
C LEU A 696 -30.30 2.85 -0.27
N THR A 697 -30.71 1.57 -0.31
CA THR A 697 -30.07 0.54 -1.14
C THR A 697 -31.12 -0.35 -1.80
N TYR A 698 -30.92 -0.64 -3.06
CA TYR A 698 -31.57 -1.71 -3.79
C TYR A 698 -30.56 -2.77 -4.16
N GLY A 699 -30.57 -3.90 -3.46
CA GLY A 699 -29.69 -5.05 -3.69
C GLY A 699 -30.43 -6.15 -4.43
N PHE A 700 -29.74 -6.89 -5.30
CA PHE A 700 -30.33 -8.03 -6.02
C PHE A 700 -29.25 -8.99 -6.52
N ASN A 701 -29.65 -10.24 -6.76
CA ASN A 701 -28.84 -11.23 -7.41
C ASN A 701 -29.23 -11.33 -8.88
N VAL A 702 -28.33 -11.85 -9.70
CA VAL A 702 -28.57 -12.06 -11.14
C VAL A 702 -28.03 -13.43 -11.52
N GLU A 703 -28.80 -14.18 -12.32
CA GLU A 703 -28.35 -15.44 -12.89
C GLU A 703 -26.94 -15.32 -13.49
N GLU A 704 -26.01 -16.20 -13.12
CA GLU A 704 -24.56 -16.11 -13.44
C GLU A 704 -24.31 -15.84 -14.93
N ALA A 705 -25.10 -16.43 -15.80
CA ALA A 705 -24.99 -16.25 -17.25
C ALA A 705 -25.32 -14.82 -17.72
N LEU A 706 -26.10 -14.07 -16.96
CA LEU A 706 -26.58 -12.73 -17.29
C LEU A 706 -25.83 -11.62 -16.53
N GLN A 707 -25.02 -11.95 -15.52
CA GLN A 707 -24.24 -10.96 -14.75
C GLN A 707 -23.40 -10.02 -15.64
N PRO A 708 -22.69 -10.49 -16.69
CA PRO A 708 -21.94 -9.59 -17.55
C PRO A 708 -22.81 -8.56 -18.29
N GLN A 709 -24.03 -8.97 -18.69
CA GLN A 709 -24.97 -8.08 -19.36
C GLN A 709 -25.55 -7.04 -18.39
N MET A 710 -25.84 -7.45 -17.16
CA MET A 710 -26.27 -6.53 -16.09
C MET A 710 -25.19 -5.51 -15.76
N GLU A 711 -23.93 -5.93 -15.68
CA GLU A 711 -22.78 -5.05 -15.45
C GLU A 711 -22.66 -3.98 -16.54
N GLU A 712 -22.76 -4.38 -17.82
CA GLU A 712 -22.72 -3.45 -18.94
C GLU A 712 -23.91 -2.48 -18.91
N PHE A 713 -25.12 -2.97 -18.58
CA PHE A 713 -26.30 -2.14 -18.42
C PHE A 713 -26.13 -1.11 -17.30
N LEU A 714 -25.74 -1.54 -16.10
CA LEU A 714 -25.55 -0.64 -14.95
C LEU A 714 -24.43 0.38 -15.19
N SER A 715 -23.32 -0.04 -15.76
CA SER A 715 -22.23 0.88 -16.12
C SER A 715 -22.67 1.95 -17.09
N SER A 716 -23.46 1.58 -18.13
CA SER A 716 -24.04 2.54 -19.07
C SER A 716 -25.06 3.45 -18.40
N TYR A 717 -25.96 2.87 -17.61
CA TYR A 717 -27.03 3.61 -16.92
C TYR A 717 -26.46 4.67 -15.96
N VAL A 718 -25.48 4.31 -15.14
CA VAL A 718 -24.84 5.21 -14.19
C VAL A 718 -24.04 6.32 -14.91
N SER A 719 -23.41 6.01 -16.04
CA SER A 719 -22.72 7.04 -16.84
C SER A 719 -23.64 8.13 -17.39
N GLU A 720 -24.94 7.80 -17.62
CA GLU A 720 -25.97 8.73 -18.05
C GLU A 720 -26.73 9.38 -16.89
N ASN A 721 -26.75 8.73 -15.71
CA ASN A 721 -27.52 9.16 -14.54
C ASN A 721 -26.60 9.30 -13.32
N THR A 722 -25.99 10.46 -13.15
CA THR A 722 -25.00 10.75 -12.09
C THR A 722 -25.57 10.72 -10.66
N SER A 723 -26.90 10.73 -10.51
CA SER A 723 -27.56 10.57 -9.21
C SER A 723 -27.62 9.12 -8.73
N VAL A 724 -27.21 8.15 -9.56
CA VAL A 724 -27.22 6.72 -9.23
C VAL A 724 -25.79 6.20 -9.24
N ALA A 725 -25.47 5.37 -8.27
CA ALA A 725 -24.21 4.65 -8.20
C ALA A 725 -24.46 3.16 -7.92
N TYR A 726 -23.51 2.30 -8.23
CA TYR A 726 -23.65 0.88 -7.94
C TYR A 726 -22.34 0.25 -7.49
N THR A 727 -22.46 -0.86 -6.78
CA THR A 727 -21.37 -1.78 -6.46
C THR A 727 -21.75 -3.17 -6.90
N SER A 728 -20.80 -3.93 -7.45
CA SER A 728 -21.01 -5.33 -7.80
C SER A 728 -19.92 -6.22 -7.23
N THR A 729 -20.24 -7.50 -7.05
CA THR A 729 -19.24 -8.51 -6.65
C THR A 729 -18.10 -8.58 -7.65
N LYS A 730 -18.36 -8.32 -8.93
CA LYS A 730 -17.35 -8.26 -9.99
C LYS A 730 -16.38 -7.10 -9.78
N LEU A 731 -16.86 -5.88 -9.53
CA LEU A 731 -16.02 -4.71 -9.25
C LEU A 731 -15.12 -4.94 -8.02
N LEU A 732 -15.68 -5.51 -6.95
CA LEU A 732 -14.92 -5.85 -5.75
C LEU A 732 -13.83 -6.90 -6.02
N LYS A 733 -14.11 -7.92 -6.84
CA LYS A 733 -13.13 -8.92 -7.25
C LYS A 733 -12.04 -8.32 -8.14
N GLU A 734 -12.38 -7.45 -9.07
CA GLU A 734 -11.42 -6.73 -9.91
C GLU A 734 -10.49 -5.84 -9.09
N GLN A 735 -10.99 -5.16 -8.06
CA GLN A 735 -10.16 -4.42 -7.10
C GLN A 735 -9.16 -5.34 -6.39
N LEU A 736 -9.61 -6.50 -5.89
CA LEU A 736 -8.72 -7.46 -5.23
C LEU A 736 -7.71 -8.07 -6.21
N ASP A 737 -8.12 -8.37 -7.44
CA ASP A 737 -7.23 -8.87 -8.49
C ASP A 737 -6.18 -7.84 -8.91
N SER A 738 -6.50 -6.55 -8.87
CA SER A 738 -5.53 -5.47 -9.04
C SER A 738 -4.46 -5.49 -7.94
N VAL A 739 -4.85 -5.66 -6.67
CA VAL A 739 -3.91 -5.84 -5.54
C VAL A 739 -3.07 -7.10 -5.73
N ARG A 740 -3.68 -8.22 -6.13
CA ARG A 740 -3.00 -9.50 -6.42
C ARG A 740 -1.96 -9.32 -7.53
N SER A 741 -2.32 -8.66 -8.61
CA SER A 741 -1.46 -8.38 -9.76
C SER A 741 -0.29 -7.49 -9.38
N MET A 742 -0.52 -6.45 -8.57
CA MET A 742 0.52 -5.59 -8.01
C MET A 742 1.57 -6.41 -7.24
N ILE A 743 1.14 -7.26 -6.32
CA ILE A 743 2.05 -8.11 -5.52
C ILE A 743 2.86 -9.04 -6.42
N LEU A 744 2.21 -9.67 -7.42
CA LEU A 744 2.86 -10.59 -8.37
C LEU A 744 3.89 -9.88 -9.25
N VAL A 745 3.56 -8.73 -9.80
CA VAL A 745 4.45 -8.01 -10.72
C VAL A 745 5.66 -7.49 -9.97
N ILE A 746 5.44 -6.77 -8.87
CA ILE A 746 6.54 -6.19 -8.09
C ILE A 746 7.39 -7.28 -7.46
N GLY A 747 6.74 -8.22 -6.78
CA GLY A 747 7.41 -9.34 -6.15
C GLY A 747 8.13 -10.20 -7.18
N GLY A 748 7.49 -10.49 -8.32
CA GLY A 748 8.06 -11.25 -9.43
C GLY A 748 9.31 -10.60 -10.02
N LEU A 749 9.29 -9.27 -10.24
CA LEU A 749 10.47 -8.52 -10.70
C LEU A 749 11.64 -8.61 -9.71
N ILE A 750 11.35 -8.37 -8.44
CA ILE A 750 12.34 -8.52 -7.36
C ILE A 750 12.88 -9.94 -7.33
N GLY A 751 12.01 -10.93 -7.42
CA GLY A 751 12.38 -12.35 -7.47
C GLY A 751 13.25 -12.70 -8.68
N CYS A 752 12.93 -12.19 -9.87
CA CYS A 752 13.72 -12.39 -11.08
C CYS A 752 15.14 -11.78 -10.96
N ILE A 753 15.25 -10.57 -10.40
CA ILE A 753 16.56 -9.93 -10.16
C ILE A 753 17.39 -10.78 -9.19
N MET A 754 16.77 -11.28 -8.11
CA MET A 754 17.42 -12.15 -7.14
C MET A 754 17.83 -13.49 -7.74
N ALA A 755 16.97 -14.09 -8.58
CA ALA A 755 17.27 -15.33 -9.30
C ALA A 755 18.48 -15.16 -10.23
N PHE A 756 18.52 -14.06 -10.96
CA PHE A 756 19.64 -13.72 -11.84
C PHE A 756 20.94 -13.53 -11.07
N ALA A 757 20.90 -12.83 -9.93
CA ALA A 757 22.05 -12.67 -9.04
C ALA A 757 22.52 -14.03 -8.48
N GLY A 758 21.61 -14.90 -8.06
CA GLY A 758 21.89 -16.26 -7.59
C GLY A 758 22.53 -17.14 -8.69
N LEU A 759 22.00 -17.04 -9.91
CA LEU A 759 22.52 -17.78 -11.07
C LEU A 759 23.94 -17.33 -11.47
N ILE A 760 24.22 -16.04 -11.47
CA ILE A 760 25.57 -15.51 -11.71
C ILE A 760 26.53 -16.02 -10.63
N ASN A 761 26.11 -15.99 -9.37
CA ASN A 761 26.91 -16.46 -8.25
C ASN A 761 27.23 -17.97 -8.39
N PHE A 762 26.22 -18.77 -8.72
CA PHE A 762 26.39 -20.20 -9.02
C PHE A 762 27.35 -20.44 -10.19
N THR A 763 27.13 -19.75 -11.32
CA THR A 763 27.97 -19.85 -12.53
C THR A 763 29.43 -19.49 -12.24
N ASN A 764 29.65 -18.37 -11.56
CA ASN A 764 30.99 -17.91 -11.19
C ASN A 764 31.72 -18.91 -10.30
N MET A 765 31.01 -19.55 -9.42
CA MET A 765 31.57 -20.58 -8.56
C MET A 765 31.94 -21.86 -9.33
N ILE A 766 31.09 -22.30 -10.28
CA ILE A 766 31.44 -23.44 -11.16
C ILE A 766 32.68 -23.13 -11.99
N ILE A 767 32.77 -21.92 -12.57
CA ILE A 767 33.98 -21.46 -13.27
C ILE A 767 35.23 -21.59 -12.38
N THR A 768 35.10 -21.10 -11.15
CA THR A 768 36.21 -21.15 -10.21
C THR A 768 36.60 -22.57 -9.83
N ASN A 769 35.64 -23.45 -9.55
CA ASN A 769 35.92 -24.85 -9.25
C ASN A 769 36.66 -25.52 -10.39
N ILE A 770 36.29 -25.23 -11.63
CA ILE A 770 36.95 -25.79 -12.80
C ILE A 770 38.41 -25.26 -12.94
N ILE A 771 38.60 -23.95 -12.77
CA ILE A 771 39.91 -23.32 -12.88
C ILE A 771 40.86 -23.79 -11.78
N THR A 772 40.41 -23.78 -10.52
CA THR A 772 41.25 -24.16 -9.35
C THR A 772 41.57 -25.63 -9.33
N ARG A 773 40.67 -26.48 -9.86
CA ARG A 773 40.88 -27.93 -9.91
C ARG A 773 41.36 -28.46 -11.25
N ARG A 774 41.84 -27.60 -12.14
CA ARG A 774 42.29 -27.97 -13.49
C ARG A 774 43.40 -29.02 -13.47
N HIS A 775 44.35 -28.88 -12.56
CA HIS A 775 45.45 -29.85 -12.38
C HIS A 775 44.92 -31.17 -11.83
N GLU A 776 44.01 -31.17 -10.85
CA GLU A 776 43.37 -32.39 -10.29
C GLU A 776 42.60 -33.12 -11.41
N PHE A 777 41.87 -32.42 -12.25
CA PHE A 777 41.18 -33.00 -13.39
C PHE A 777 42.14 -33.57 -14.44
N ALA A 778 43.21 -32.88 -14.75
CA ALA A 778 44.27 -33.38 -15.68
C ALA A 778 44.95 -34.65 -15.09
N THR A 779 45.22 -34.70 -13.80
CA THR A 779 45.76 -35.88 -13.12
C THR A 779 44.80 -37.07 -13.16
N MET A 780 43.51 -36.84 -12.91
CA MET A 780 42.49 -37.87 -13.01
C MET A 780 42.35 -38.39 -14.46
N GLN A 781 42.43 -37.54 -15.45
CA GLN A 781 42.42 -37.94 -16.87
C GLN A 781 43.68 -38.71 -17.25
N SER A 782 44.84 -38.35 -16.72
CA SER A 782 46.09 -39.13 -16.98
C SER A 782 46.07 -40.51 -16.36
N ILE A 783 45.26 -40.74 -15.28
CA ILE A 783 45.07 -42.04 -14.64
C ILE A 783 43.92 -42.84 -15.33
N GLY A 784 43.28 -42.27 -16.37
CA GLY A 784 42.27 -42.98 -17.16
C GLY A 784 40.81 -42.49 -17.03
N MET A 785 40.55 -41.37 -16.37
CA MET A 785 39.23 -40.74 -16.37
C MET A 785 38.87 -40.19 -17.75
N THR A 786 37.73 -40.58 -18.32
CA THR A 786 37.29 -40.08 -19.62
C THR A 786 36.62 -38.70 -19.49
N ASP A 787 36.59 -37.90 -20.59
CA ASP A 787 35.88 -36.60 -20.62
C ASP A 787 34.38 -36.75 -20.26
N LYS A 788 33.75 -37.85 -20.68
CA LYS A 788 32.35 -38.16 -20.31
C LYS A 788 32.18 -38.32 -18.80
N GLN A 789 33.12 -38.96 -18.15
CA GLN A 789 33.11 -39.14 -16.69
C GLN A 789 33.36 -37.83 -15.95
N LEU A 790 34.26 -37.00 -16.46
CA LEU A 790 34.51 -35.68 -15.89
C LEU A 790 33.27 -34.77 -16.01
N ARG A 791 32.61 -34.74 -17.17
CA ARG A 791 31.36 -34.03 -17.38
C ARG A 791 30.26 -34.48 -16.40
N ARG A 792 30.08 -35.80 -16.27
CA ARG A 792 29.11 -36.38 -15.31
C ARG A 792 29.43 -36.01 -13.86
N LEU A 793 30.70 -36.00 -13.48
CA LEU A 793 31.12 -35.58 -12.13
C LEU A 793 30.70 -34.15 -11.83
N MET A 794 30.94 -33.21 -12.77
CA MET A 794 30.61 -31.82 -12.61
C MET A 794 29.08 -31.56 -12.59
N VAL A 795 28.32 -32.31 -13.41
CA VAL A 795 26.86 -32.26 -13.39
C VAL A 795 26.32 -32.78 -12.04
N TYR A 796 26.85 -33.87 -11.50
CA TYR A 796 26.43 -34.34 -10.17
C TYR A 796 26.77 -33.31 -9.07
N GLU A 797 27.94 -32.65 -9.13
CA GLU A 797 28.28 -31.58 -8.18
C GLU A 797 27.25 -30.41 -8.27
N GLY A 798 26.90 -30.00 -9.48
CA GLY A 798 25.87 -28.95 -9.71
C GLY A 798 24.52 -29.35 -9.14
N ILE A 799 24.05 -30.56 -9.47
CA ILE A 799 22.75 -31.08 -8.99
C ILE A 799 22.71 -31.14 -7.45
N TYR A 800 23.80 -31.57 -6.79
CA TYR A 800 23.83 -31.62 -5.33
C TYR A 800 23.77 -30.20 -4.69
N TYR A 801 24.33 -29.17 -5.32
CA TYR A 801 24.19 -27.80 -4.87
C TYR A 801 22.74 -27.32 -4.99
N ALA A 802 22.09 -27.54 -6.15
CA ALA A 802 20.71 -27.20 -6.37
C ALA A 802 19.77 -27.94 -5.43
N ALA A 803 19.86 -29.27 -5.35
CA ALA A 803 19.07 -30.10 -4.45
C ALA A 803 19.23 -29.67 -2.96
N GLY A 804 20.47 -29.34 -2.56
CA GLY A 804 20.72 -28.82 -1.21
C GLY A 804 20.05 -27.45 -0.98
N ALA A 805 20.03 -26.58 -1.99
CA ALA A 805 19.34 -25.29 -1.93
C ALA A 805 17.81 -25.47 -1.89
N ASP A 806 17.26 -26.41 -2.68
CA ASP A 806 15.82 -26.68 -2.73
C ASP A 806 15.31 -27.26 -1.40
N ILE A 807 15.99 -28.23 -0.83
CA ILE A 807 15.59 -28.84 0.45
C ILE A 807 15.69 -27.82 1.59
N ILE A 808 16.82 -27.13 1.71
CA ILE A 808 17.05 -26.16 2.79
C ILE A 808 16.19 -24.91 2.55
N GLY A 809 16.06 -24.46 1.29
CA GLY A 809 15.25 -23.32 0.88
C GLY A 809 13.76 -23.55 1.12
N GLY A 810 13.26 -24.74 0.79
CA GLY A 810 11.87 -25.13 1.07
C GLY A 810 11.56 -25.17 2.56
N ALA A 811 12.46 -25.75 3.36
CA ALA A 811 12.33 -25.72 4.82
C ALA A 811 12.37 -24.29 5.40
N ALA A 812 13.29 -23.45 4.90
CA ALA A 812 13.37 -22.05 5.32
C ALA A 812 12.14 -21.24 4.90
N ALA A 813 11.61 -21.46 3.70
CA ALA A 813 10.38 -20.85 3.21
C ALA A 813 9.16 -21.23 4.08
N ALA A 814 9.03 -22.51 4.44
CA ALA A 814 7.97 -22.97 5.32
C ALA A 814 8.06 -22.34 6.72
N VAL A 815 9.27 -22.27 7.30
CA VAL A 815 9.48 -21.62 8.60
C VAL A 815 9.13 -20.13 8.52
N LEU A 816 9.57 -19.41 7.47
CA LEU A 816 9.26 -18.00 7.27
C LEU A 816 7.74 -17.77 7.13
N ALA A 817 7.06 -18.66 6.40
CA ALA A 817 5.61 -18.58 6.25
C ALA A 817 4.87 -18.68 7.58
N VAL A 818 5.21 -19.67 8.40
CA VAL A 818 4.54 -19.92 9.69
C VAL A 818 4.90 -18.89 10.77
N THR A 819 6.07 -18.24 10.66
CA THR A 819 6.52 -17.25 11.67
C THR A 819 6.24 -15.82 11.21
N VAL A 820 7.00 -15.35 10.22
CA VAL A 820 6.98 -13.93 9.81
C VAL A 820 5.73 -13.60 9.00
N LEU A 821 5.40 -14.40 7.96
CA LEU A 821 4.24 -14.10 7.12
C LEU A 821 2.93 -14.25 7.91
N LYS A 822 2.82 -15.30 8.71
CA LYS A 822 1.64 -15.47 9.57
C LYS A 822 1.43 -14.27 10.51
N SER A 823 2.50 -13.78 11.14
CA SER A 823 2.40 -12.60 12.01
C SER A 823 2.07 -11.33 11.24
N ALA A 824 2.62 -11.16 10.04
CA ALA A 824 2.39 -9.99 9.21
C ALA A 824 0.98 -9.95 8.60
N LEU A 825 0.46 -11.12 8.19
CA LEU A 825 -0.86 -11.23 7.55
C LEU A 825 -2.02 -11.35 8.55
N ASN A 826 -1.75 -11.63 9.83
CA ASN A 826 -2.77 -11.64 10.88
C ASN A 826 -2.88 -10.27 11.60
N GLY A 827 -2.26 -9.23 11.06
CA GLY A 827 -2.41 -7.87 11.58
C GLY A 827 -3.80 -7.30 11.31
N PRO A 828 -4.25 -6.36 12.15
CA PRO A 828 -5.61 -5.80 12.04
C PRO A 828 -5.91 -5.17 10.68
N SER A 829 -4.91 -4.57 10.04
CA SER A 829 -5.04 -3.96 8.70
C SER A 829 -5.07 -4.99 7.56
N MET A 830 -4.86 -6.27 7.86
CA MET A 830 -4.76 -7.37 6.88
C MET A 830 -5.92 -8.36 6.99
N TRP A 831 -7.12 -7.88 7.38
CA TRP A 831 -8.32 -8.69 7.64
C TRP A 831 -8.74 -9.55 6.43
N PHE A 832 -8.44 -9.08 5.22
CA PHE A 832 -8.77 -9.77 3.95
C PHE A 832 -7.73 -10.83 3.54
N PHE A 833 -6.83 -11.23 4.44
CA PHE A 833 -5.92 -12.34 4.21
C PHE A 833 -6.33 -13.57 4.99
N THR A 834 -6.25 -14.73 4.34
CA THR A 834 -6.31 -16.04 4.99
C THR A 834 -5.03 -16.80 4.60
N LEU A 835 -4.15 -17.07 5.58
CA LEU A 835 -2.84 -17.66 5.29
C LEU A 835 -2.96 -19.01 4.57
N ASN A 836 -2.60 -19.03 3.29
CA ASN A 836 -2.56 -20.22 2.46
C ASN A 836 -1.10 -20.64 2.19
N ILE A 837 -0.63 -21.67 2.89
CA ILE A 837 0.76 -22.12 2.75
C ILE A 837 0.88 -23.10 1.60
N THR A 838 1.62 -22.69 0.56
CA THR A 838 1.95 -23.53 -0.59
C THR A 838 3.45 -23.69 -0.75
N LEU A 839 3.88 -24.89 -1.17
CA LEU A 839 5.26 -25.18 -1.54
C LEU A 839 5.40 -25.46 -3.05
N VAL A 840 4.35 -25.27 -3.82
CA VAL A 840 4.37 -25.45 -5.28
C VAL A 840 5.46 -24.59 -5.94
N PRO A 841 5.65 -23.31 -5.59
CA PRO A 841 6.72 -22.50 -6.15
C PRO A 841 8.12 -23.05 -5.86
N VAL A 842 8.32 -23.62 -4.68
CA VAL A 842 9.60 -24.29 -4.34
C VAL A 842 9.90 -25.44 -5.30
N LEU A 843 8.90 -26.26 -5.62
CA LEU A 843 9.05 -27.37 -6.56
C LEU A 843 9.34 -26.88 -7.99
N VAL A 844 8.63 -25.86 -8.47
CA VAL A 844 8.82 -25.29 -9.81
C VAL A 844 10.21 -24.71 -9.96
N ILE A 845 10.63 -23.85 -9.02
CA ILE A 845 11.96 -23.22 -9.02
C ILE A 845 13.03 -24.27 -8.82
N GLY A 846 12.78 -25.27 -7.97
CA GLY A 846 13.68 -26.39 -7.74
C GLY A 846 13.98 -27.19 -9.01
N VAL A 847 12.96 -27.53 -9.80
CA VAL A 847 13.14 -28.18 -11.11
C VAL A 847 13.98 -27.30 -12.05
N LEU A 848 13.68 -26.01 -12.11
CA LEU A 848 14.43 -25.04 -12.92
C LEU A 848 15.92 -25.01 -12.49
N TYR A 849 16.18 -24.93 -11.18
CA TYR A 849 17.53 -24.93 -10.65
C TYR A 849 18.28 -26.24 -10.91
N LEU A 850 17.63 -27.38 -10.83
CA LEU A 850 18.22 -28.68 -11.19
C LEU A 850 18.62 -28.75 -12.67
N LEU A 851 17.77 -28.21 -13.56
CA LEU A 851 18.07 -28.12 -15.00
C LEU A 851 19.27 -27.18 -15.25
N LEU A 852 19.28 -26.00 -14.66
CA LEU A 852 20.38 -25.04 -14.79
C LEU A 852 21.68 -25.60 -14.19
N ALA A 853 21.59 -26.28 -13.05
CA ALA A 853 22.72 -26.93 -12.39
C ALA A 853 23.32 -28.08 -13.20
N ALA A 854 22.54 -28.70 -14.08
CA ALA A 854 23.04 -29.69 -15.03
C ALA A 854 23.71 -29.03 -16.26
N VAL A 855 23.11 -27.98 -16.78
CA VAL A 855 23.55 -27.33 -18.03
C VAL A 855 24.79 -26.43 -17.85
N ILE A 856 24.79 -25.58 -16.80
CA ILE A 856 25.86 -24.59 -16.57
C ILE A 856 27.26 -25.25 -16.47
N PRO A 857 27.49 -26.33 -15.70
CA PRO A 857 28.79 -26.99 -15.64
C PRO A 857 29.27 -27.49 -17.00
N LEU A 858 28.37 -27.94 -17.88
CA LEU A 858 28.72 -28.42 -19.23
C LEU A 858 29.16 -27.25 -20.13
N ILE A 859 28.44 -26.14 -20.07
CA ILE A 859 28.82 -24.92 -20.81
C ILE A 859 30.21 -24.43 -20.34
N VAL A 860 30.39 -24.30 -19.05
CA VAL A 860 31.64 -23.82 -18.46
C VAL A 860 32.83 -24.75 -18.80
N LEU A 861 32.64 -26.08 -18.68
CA LEU A 861 33.66 -27.03 -19.10
C LEU A 861 34.03 -26.92 -20.57
N HIS A 862 33.05 -26.69 -21.45
CA HIS A 862 33.34 -26.52 -22.89
C HIS A 862 34.24 -25.32 -23.15
N PHE A 863 34.04 -24.19 -22.49
CA PHE A 863 34.82 -22.97 -22.68
C PHE A 863 36.18 -23.01 -21.98
N PHE A 864 36.26 -23.55 -20.77
CA PHE A 864 37.47 -23.47 -19.93
C PHE A 864 38.39 -24.72 -19.98
N ASN A 865 37.94 -25.83 -20.53
CA ASN A 865 38.73 -27.07 -20.62
C ASN A 865 39.43 -27.22 -21.99
N LYS A 866 39.79 -26.15 -22.65
CA LYS A 866 40.55 -26.14 -23.90
C LYS A 866 42.02 -26.45 -23.64
N GLY A 867 42.65 -27.23 -24.51
CA GLY A 867 44.05 -27.68 -24.45
C GLY A 867 44.24 -29.17 -24.11
N THR A 868 45.36 -29.74 -24.46
CA THR A 868 45.69 -31.16 -24.21
C THR A 868 45.90 -31.44 -22.72
N VAL A 869 45.76 -32.71 -22.30
CA VAL A 869 45.98 -33.09 -20.87
C VAL A 869 47.43 -32.76 -20.46
N VAL A 870 48.41 -32.94 -21.37
CA VAL A 870 49.82 -32.63 -21.14
C VAL A 870 50.04 -31.14 -20.94
N GLU A 871 49.43 -30.25 -21.74
CA GLU A 871 49.50 -28.77 -21.57
C GLU A 871 48.91 -28.34 -20.24
N ARG A 872 47.78 -28.95 -19.81
CA ARG A 872 47.14 -28.65 -18.54
C ARG A 872 47.94 -29.10 -17.31
N LEU A 873 48.74 -30.14 -17.43
CA LEU A 873 49.70 -30.58 -16.40
C LEU A 873 50.91 -29.63 -16.34
N ARG A 874 51.38 -29.11 -17.52
CA ARG A 874 52.58 -28.28 -17.62
C ARG A 874 52.33 -26.79 -17.22
N THR A 875 51.13 -26.30 -17.38
CA THR A 875 50.74 -24.90 -17.01
C THR A 875 50.74 -24.63 -15.51
N SER A 876 51.10 -25.56 -14.66
CA SER A 876 51.24 -25.44 -13.19
C SER A 876 52.68 -25.13 -12.74
N GLU A 877 53.65 -25.20 -13.63
CA GLU A 877 55.03 -24.73 -13.44
C GLU A 877 55.13 -23.27 -13.94
#